data_4101ade7f5507438f680c301893fd8fb
#
_entry.id   4101ade7f5507438f680c301893fd8fb
#
_cell.length_a   1.000
_cell.length_b   1.000
_cell.length_c   1.000
_cell.angle_alpha   90.00
_cell.angle_beta   90.00
_cell.angle_gamma   90.00
#
_symmetry.space_group_name_H-M   'P 1'
#
loop_
_entity.id
_entity.type
_entity.pdbx_description
1 polymer ?
#
loop_
_entity_poly.entity_id
_entity_poly.type
_entity_poly.pdbx_seq_one_letter_code
_entity_poly.pdbx_strand_id
1 'polypeptide(L)'
;MKKVKLWGLTIILTICGGMALTGCTGITNSVVESFNNNLIAEDRYRMILDGLQVTLIITFCAVLLGTLLGGLVCWMRMNRRVWLRHVAKVFIDLMRGTPVLVLLMLMYYVVMAPLDATGIVVAIVTFAMNTAAYISEMLRTAIQGIDRGQTEAGLALGFTQRKTFLKIVLPQVIKAVLPVYQGEVISLLKGTSIVGYIAVADITRASDLIRSRTFDAFFPLIVTAIIYFLIAWLIGLLLQSLVQRRHVKTLAAAVGLTLIGVSGMLCAPEKDATADAVTQMNVPPVFKALSGKRVGVVIGSIQDMAITQMAPNAEILRLSTESDLLAALENGKVDVAGEENLSVIFNKEIASKVDTVATGLPPMPIGACFSLDNTQLKQEFDSFLEDICNDGTYEQIYNQWKDADDPSAVAIPQQHGKGKKLTVAIYPGLPPFSFISLGKPSGLEPTLLTEWANRRNWQLEYLIMDFASQIPAVQTGKADMAMGAISITEERQKQVLFSEGYIDSHILLATRKGEGGMLTNPSLLAELEEEEKILLPWALALLILIGGIWCYKYLNRRTAPAKQSNDPTTGLVDEHTPLIHITHVKKSFGSFDVLRDINLDVHKGEVISIIGPSGTGKSTFLRCLNLLEHPSGGSILINGQDILSPDADVPMLRRRMGMVFQSFNLFNGMSVLDNICLAPMQLLGKGREEAEQKARELLQMVGLAERADATPDQLSGGQKQRVAIARALAMEPEILLFDEPTSALDPTMVSEVLGVMTRLAREGMTMIVVTHEMRFARQVSSRVLFFADGVVYEDGTPDQLFEHPQRERTRQFIQQIHETTFCIESEQFDWYAMMAQMEQFCQQYNLSRQQTDSVLHVVDESLAILGADGKTIQPGTRLVLSYTEKDESLQFSIHCPQAIDRDIFLADNDDLALTILRNFCRDISIDGNMLRMIVK
;
A
#
# COMPACT_ATOMS: atom_id res chain seq x y z
N MET A 1 -10.92 -8.08 -19.98
CA MET A 1 -11.69 -7.71 -18.78
C MET A 1 -13.18 -7.43 -18.99
N LYS A 2 -13.65 -6.75 -20.08
CA LYS A 2 -15.10 -6.55 -20.34
C LYS A 2 -15.88 -7.86 -20.55
N LYS A 3 -15.31 -8.87 -21.17
CA LYS A 3 -15.98 -10.18 -21.40
C LYS A 3 -16.17 -10.99 -20.10
N VAL A 4 -15.26 -10.94 -19.13
CA VAL A 4 -15.37 -11.68 -17.87
C VAL A 4 -16.47 -11.10 -16.96
N LYS A 5 -16.67 -9.76 -16.97
CA LYS A 5 -17.75 -9.11 -16.19
C LYS A 5 -19.14 -9.39 -16.77
N LEU A 6 -19.26 -9.52 -18.11
CA LEU A 6 -20.50 -9.88 -18.76
C LEU A 6 -20.87 -11.35 -18.49
N TRP A 7 -19.87 -12.24 -18.45
CA TRP A 7 -20.08 -13.67 -18.13
C TRP A 7 -20.55 -13.89 -16.68
N GLY A 8 -20.02 -13.12 -15.69
CA GLY A 8 -20.50 -13.20 -14.31
C GLY A 8 -21.97 -12.83 -14.16
N LEU A 9 -22.41 -11.73 -14.81
CA LEU A 9 -23.80 -11.30 -14.82
C LEU A 9 -24.70 -12.28 -15.58
N THR A 10 -24.22 -12.84 -16.68
CA THR A 10 -24.94 -13.82 -17.48
C THR A 10 -25.09 -15.13 -16.71
N ILE A 11 -24.07 -15.57 -15.96
CA ILE A 11 -24.13 -16.79 -15.13
C ILE A 11 -25.16 -16.61 -13.99
N ILE A 12 -25.16 -15.45 -13.31
CA ILE A 12 -26.15 -15.16 -12.25
C ILE A 12 -27.56 -15.09 -12.84
N LEU A 13 -27.74 -14.41 -13.96
CA LEU A 13 -29.06 -14.35 -14.65
C LEU A 13 -29.46 -15.71 -15.24
N THR A 14 -28.52 -16.55 -15.67
CA THR A 14 -28.80 -17.89 -16.18
C THR A 14 -29.14 -18.85 -15.04
N ILE A 15 -28.50 -18.74 -13.89
CA ILE A 15 -28.83 -19.53 -12.69
C ILE A 15 -30.21 -19.11 -12.15
N CYS A 16 -30.48 -17.80 -12.02
CA CYS A 16 -31.80 -17.30 -11.61
C CYS A 16 -32.87 -17.58 -12.65
N GLY A 17 -32.59 -17.44 -13.95
CA GLY A 17 -33.52 -17.77 -15.04
C GLY A 17 -33.69 -19.27 -15.26
N GLY A 18 -32.63 -20.05 -15.07
CA GLY A 18 -32.70 -21.51 -15.11
C GLY A 18 -33.49 -22.14 -13.98
N MET A 19 -33.43 -21.58 -12.77
CA MET A 19 -34.30 -21.94 -11.65
C MET A 19 -35.78 -21.59 -11.89
N ALA A 20 -36.05 -20.52 -12.63
CA ALA A 20 -37.40 -20.12 -13.00
C ALA A 20 -38.00 -20.95 -14.16
N LEU A 21 -37.16 -21.56 -15.00
CA LEU A 21 -37.59 -22.31 -16.19
C LEU A 21 -37.70 -23.84 -15.98
N THR A 22 -37.04 -24.39 -14.95
CA THR A 22 -37.23 -25.79 -14.60
C THR A 22 -38.45 -25.90 -13.66
N GLY A 23 -39.59 -26.33 -14.16
CA GLY A 23 -40.87 -26.46 -13.47
C GLY A 23 -40.90 -27.29 -12.19
N CYS A 24 -40.06 -26.94 -11.21
CA CYS A 24 -40.11 -27.46 -9.85
C CYS A 24 -41.00 -26.57 -8.98
N THR A 25 -42.29 -26.74 -9.10
CA THR A 25 -43.32 -26.06 -8.26
C THR A 25 -43.06 -26.25 -6.76
N GLY A 26 -42.40 -27.33 -6.35
CA GLY A 26 -42.05 -27.60 -4.95
C GLY A 26 -40.90 -26.67 -4.43
N ILE A 27 -39.86 -26.43 -5.22
CA ILE A 27 -38.73 -25.59 -4.80
C ILE A 27 -39.11 -24.09 -4.78
N THR A 28 -39.95 -23.66 -5.72
CA THR A 28 -40.44 -22.27 -5.75
C THR A 28 -41.33 -21.95 -4.55
N ASN A 29 -42.18 -22.87 -4.13
CA ASN A 29 -43.03 -22.69 -2.96
C ASN A 29 -42.21 -22.64 -1.67
N SER A 30 -41.22 -23.51 -1.51
CA SER A 30 -40.33 -23.52 -0.35
C SER A 30 -39.47 -22.23 -0.28
N VAL A 31 -38.93 -21.72 -1.40
CA VAL A 31 -38.18 -20.46 -1.44
C VAL A 31 -39.05 -19.25 -1.14
N VAL A 32 -40.30 -19.22 -1.65
CA VAL A 32 -41.26 -18.15 -1.34
C VAL A 32 -41.66 -18.18 0.13
N GLU A 33 -41.87 -19.38 0.70
CA GLU A 33 -42.18 -19.57 2.12
C GLU A 33 -40.99 -19.11 3.00
N SER A 34 -39.78 -19.54 2.70
CA SER A 34 -38.57 -19.06 3.40
C SER A 34 -38.41 -17.54 3.27
N PHE A 35 -38.66 -16.96 2.09
CA PHE A 35 -38.62 -15.51 1.90
C PHE A 35 -39.63 -14.79 2.80
N ASN A 36 -40.89 -15.27 2.81
CA ASN A 36 -41.92 -14.66 3.63
C ASN A 36 -41.58 -14.79 5.12
N ASN A 37 -41.18 -15.98 5.58
CA ASN A 37 -40.88 -16.22 6.98
C ASN A 37 -39.65 -15.46 7.46
N ASN A 38 -38.59 -15.35 6.66
CA ASN A 38 -37.35 -14.73 7.09
C ASN A 38 -37.30 -13.22 6.91
N LEU A 39 -38.05 -12.65 5.95
CA LEU A 39 -37.96 -11.22 5.64
C LEU A 39 -39.24 -10.44 5.83
N ILE A 40 -40.40 -11.00 5.42
CA ILE A 40 -41.68 -10.28 5.44
C ILE A 40 -42.36 -10.40 6.79
N ALA A 41 -42.40 -11.61 7.37
CA ALA A 41 -43.01 -11.83 8.68
C ALA A 41 -42.35 -10.94 9.73
N GLU A 42 -43.12 -10.26 10.54
CA GLU A 42 -42.66 -9.34 11.60
C GLU A 42 -41.76 -8.22 11.09
N ASP A 43 -41.85 -7.85 9.81
CA ASP A 43 -41.03 -6.82 9.19
C ASP A 43 -39.49 -7.04 9.36
N ARG A 44 -39.04 -8.32 9.42
CA ARG A 44 -37.64 -8.70 9.69
C ARG A 44 -36.64 -8.13 8.68
N TYR A 45 -37.09 -7.77 7.46
CA TYR A 45 -36.26 -7.06 6.50
C TYR A 45 -35.68 -5.73 7.06
N ARG A 46 -36.38 -5.08 8.01
CA ARG A 46 -35.89 -3.85 8.68
C ARG A 46 -34.62 -4.14 9.45
N MET A 47 -34.54 -5.28 10.14
CA MET A 47 -33.31 -5.67 10.86
C MET A 47 -32.10 -5.77 9.91
N ILE A 48 -32.31 -6.29 8.69
CA ILE A 48 -31.29 -6.36 7.66
C ILE A 48 -30.90 -4.94 7.19
N LEU A 49 -31.88 -4.05 7.01
CA LEU A 49 -31.62 -2.66 6.59
C LEU A 49 -30.87 -1.87 7.68
N ASP A 50 -31.26 -2.04 8.94
CA ASP A 50 -30.59 -1.41 10.07
C ASP A 50 -29.13 -1.91 10.19
N GLY A 51 -28.92 -3.22 10.12
CA GLY A 51 -27.59 -3.84 10.09
C GLY A 51 -26.77 -3.36 8.90
N LEU A 52 -27.39 -3.21 7.73
CA LEU A 52 -26.75 -2.65 6.52
C LEU A 52 -26.31 -1.19 6.76
N GLN A 53 -27.17 -0.37 7.35
CA GLN A 53 -26.89 1.02 7.67
C GLN A 53 -25.67 1.10 8.62
N VAL A 54 -25.65 0.30 9.68
CA VAL A 54 -24.52 0.24 10.64
C VAL A 54 -23.24 -0.19 9.93
N THR A 55 -23.29 -1.25 9.12
CA THR A 55 -22.14 -1.74 8.33
C THR A 55 -21.57 -0.65 7.41
N LEU A 56 -22.46 0.10 6.73
CA LEU A 56 -22.04 1.18 5.82
C LEU A 56 -21.47 2.38 6.58
N ILE A 57 -22.05 2.76 7.71
CA ILE A 57 -21.55 3.86 8.56
C ILE A 57 -20.14 3.52 9.07
N ILE A 58 -19.96 2.32 9.65
CA ILE A 58 -18.64 1.89 10.14
C ILE A 58 -17.64 1.88 9.00
N THR A 59 -17.98 1.27 7.85
CA THR A 59 -17.08 1.18 6.70
C THR A 59 -16.70 2.57 6.19
N PHE A 60 -17.68 3.42 5.95
CA PHE A 60 -17.44 4.77 5.41
C PHE A 60 -16.58 5.62 6.35
N CYS A 61 -16.93 5.69 7.64
CA CYS A 61 -16.20 6.47 8.62
C CYS A 61 -14.78 5.92 8.85
N ALA A 62 -14.64 4.59 8.95
CA ALA A 62 -13.33 3.96 9.14
C ALA A 62 -12.41 4.14 7.91
N VAL A 63 -12.94 4.04 6.68
CA VAL A 63 -12.19 4.31 5.45
C VAL A 63 -11.73 5.76 5.39
N LEU A 64 -12.63 6.70 5.68
CA LEU A 64 -12.31 8.13 5.64
C LEU A 64 -11.24 8.49 6.67
N LEU A 65 -11.46 8.14 7.94
CA LEU A 65 -10.50 8.40 9.03
C LEU A 65 -9.20 7.62 8.83
N GLY A 66 -9.29 6.35 8.42
CA GLY A 66 -8.13 5.51 8.13
C GLY A 66 -7.29 6.04 6.98
N THR A 67 -7.92 6.62 5.95
CA THR A 67 -7.18 7.25 4.83
C THR A 67 -6.46 8.51 5.28
N LEU A 68 -7.10 9.38 6.06
CA LEU A 68 -6.48 10.59 6.59
C LEU A 68 -5.32 10.25 7.54
N LEU A 69 -5.57 9.35 8.49
CA LEU A 69 -4.55 8.89 9.44
C LEU A 69 -3.42 8.14 8.72
N GLY A 70 -3.72 7.29 7.74
CA GLY A 70 -2.75 6.59 6.93
C GLY A 70 -1.85 7.52 6.13
N GLY A 71 -2.41 8.62 5.59
CA GLY A 71 -1.62 9.69 4.96
C GLY A 71 -0.67 10.37 5.95
N LEU A 72 -1.14 10.65 7.18
CA LEU A 72 -0.31 11.21 8.24
C LEU A 72 0.81 10.24 8.67
N VAL A 73 0.48 8.97 8.90
CA VAL A 73 1.46 7.93 9.27
C VAL A 73 2.49 7.73 8.16
N CYS A 74 2.07 7.74 6.89
CA CYS A 74 2.98 7.70 5.73
C CYS A 74 3.94 8.90 5.74
N TRP A 75 3.42 10.11 5.98
CA TRP A 75 4.24 11.30 6.09
C TRP A 75 5.26 11.19 7.24
N MET A 76 4.83 10.72 8.43
CA MET A 76 5.72 10.46 9.57
C MET A 76 6.80 9.42 9.21
N ARG A 77 6.41 8.35 8.53
CA ARG A 77 7.30 7.24 8.11
C ARG A 77 8.36 7.68 7.11
N MET A 78 8.05 8.67 6.27
CA MET A 78 8.96 9.24 5.27
C MET A 78 9.73 10.47 5.76
N ASN A 79 9.50 10.91 6.99
CA ASN A 79 10.14 12.10 7.54
C ASN A 79 11.64 11.87 7.82
N ARG A 80 12.44 12.95 7.74
CA ARG A 80 13.87 12.92 8.08
C ARG A 80 14.15 12.71 9.56
N ARG A 81 13.22 13.11 10.45
CA ARG A 81 13.35 12.97 11.90
C ARG A 81 13.21 11.50 12.32
N VAL A 82 14.26 10.94 12.87
CA VAL A 82 14.35 9.50 13.22
C VAL A 82 13.24 9.07 14.19
N TRP A 83 12.93 9.88 15.19
CA TRP A 83 11.90 9.55 16.19
C TRP A 83 10.49 9.43 15.58
N LEU A 84 10.10 10.34 14.66
CA LEU A 84 8.81 10.26 13.96
C LEU A 84 8.69 8.97 13.14
N ARG A 85 9.78 8.60 12.47
CA ARG A 85 9.85 7.37 11.69
C ARG A 85 9.75 6.11 12.56
N HIS A 86 10.36 6.12 13.76
CA HIS A 86 10.25 5.02 14.71
C HIS A 86 8.83 4.87 15.26
N VAL A 87 8.20 5.98 15.71
CA VAL A 87 6.81 5.96 16.20
C VAL A 87 5.87 5.41 15.12
N ALA A 88 5.98 5.91 13.89
CA ALA A 88 5.17 5.41 12.78
C ALA A 88 5.42 3.92 12.51
N LYS A 89 6.68 3.45 12.61
CA LYS A 89 7.01 2.05 12.40
C LYS A 89 6.37 1.17 13.47
N VAL A 90 6.52 1.52 14.75
CA VAL A 90 5.94 0.76 15.87
C VAL A 90 4.41 0.69 15.73
N PHE A 91 3.76 1.81 15.39
CA PHE A 91 2.33 1.82 15.14
C PHE A 91 1.92 0.85 14.02
N ILE A 92 2.62 0.90 12.88
CA ILE A 92 2.33 0.02 11.73
C ILE A 92 2.54 -1.45 12.11
N ASP A 93 3.66 -1.76 12.76
CA ASP A 93 4.01 -3.13 13.14
C ASP A 93 3.00 -3.70 14.15
N LEU A 94 2.54 -2.89 15.13
CA LEU A 94 1.51 -3.27 16.10
C LEU A 94 0.16 -3.54 15.43
N MET A 95 -0.34 -2.60 14.59
CA MET A 95 -1.65 -2.71 13.95
C MET A 95 -1.72 -3.86 12.95
N ARG A 96 -0.63 -4.15 12.25
CA ARG A 96 -0.58 -5.24 11.27
C ARG A 96 -0.23 -6.60 11.88
N GLY A 97 0.47 -6.60 13.00
CA GLY A 97 0.85 -7.81 13.71
C GLY A 97 -0.24 -8.38 14.64
N THR A 98 -1.27 -7.59 14.93
CA THR A 98 -2.35 -8.02 15.83
C THR A 98 -3.62 -8.34 15.02
N PRO A 99 -4.27 -9.51 15.24
CA PRO A 99 -5.55 -9.82 14.63
C PRO A 99 -6.59 -8.74 14.96
N VAL A 100 -7.34 -8.31 13.95
CA VAL A 100 -8.28 -7.18 14.11
C VAL A 100 -9.37 -7.45 15.13
N LEU A 101 -9.80 -8.70 15.28
CA LEU A 101 -10.76 -9.12 16.32
C LEU A 101 -10.20 -8.88 17.74
N VAL A 102 -8.95 -9.30 17.98
CA VAL A 102 -8.29 -9.08 19.28
C VAL A 102 -8.13 -7.60 19.56
N LEU A 103 -7.75 -6.82 18.54
CA LEU A 103 -7.63 -5.38 18.64
C LEU A 103 -8.98 -4.71 18.98
N LEU A 104 -10.06 -5.18 18.34
CA LEU A 104 -11.42 -4.68 18.57
C LEU A 104 -11.88 -4.94 20.01
N MET A 105 -11.66 -6.17 20.52
CA MET A 105 -12.01 -6.52 21.90
C MET A 105 -11.17 -5.74 22.91
N LEU A 106 -9.85 -5.61 22.68
CA LEU A 106 -8.95 -4.82 23.54
C LEU A 106 -9.39 -3.36 23.60
N MET A 107 -9.73 -2.78 22.43
CA MET A 107 -10.22 -1.39 22.38
C MET A 107 -11.56 -1.24 23.12
N TYR A 108 -12.46 -2.19 22.98
CA TYR A 108 -13.80 -2.12 23.59
C TYR A 108 -13.77 -2.33 25.11
N TYR A 109 -13.10 -3.38 25.59
CA TYR A 109 -13.15 -3.77 27.00
C TYR A 109 -12.05 -3.11 27.87
N VAL A 110 -10.95 -2.62 27.25
CA VAL A 110 -9.81 -2.11 28.03
C VAL A 110 -9.54 -0.65 27.73
N VAL A 111 -9.28 -0.29 26.44
CA VAL A 111 -8.77 1.05 26.11
C VAL A 111 -9.86 2.12 26.16
N MET A 112 -11.03 1.84 25.58
CA MET A 112 -12.14 2.78 25.50
C MET A 112 -13.25 2.51 26.52
N ALA A 113 -13.13 1.47 27.34
CA ALA A 113 -14.08 1.21 28.44
C ALA A 113 -14.25 2.40 29.40
N PRO A 114 -13.16 3.08 29.84
CA PRO A 114 -13.30 4.24 30.75
C PRO A 114 -14.00 5.45 30.12
N LEU A 115 -14.13 5.49 28.78
CA LEU A 115 -14.76 6.59 28.04
C LEU A 115 -16.24 6.34 27.76
N ASP A 116 -16.78 5.20 28.21
CA ASP A 116 -18.13 4.72 27.92
C ASP A 116 -18.56 4.85 26.45
N ALA A 117 -17.60 4.62 25.54
CA ALA A 117 -17.80 4.77 24.12
C ALA A 117 -18.72 3.67 23.58
N THR A 118 -19.67 4.06 22.73
CA THR A 118 -20.55 3.10 22.06
C THR A 118 -19.78 2.12 21.18
N GLY A 119 -20.26 0.88 21.03
CA GLY A 119 -19.60 -0.14 20.21
C GLY A 119 -19.33 0.31 18.78
N ILE A 120 -20.21 1.11 18.18
CA ILE A 120 -20.03 1.68 16.82
C ILE A 120 -18.82 2.61 16.78
N VAL A 121 -18.64 3.49 17.75
CA VAL A 121 -17.48 4.42 17.82
C VAL A 121 -16.19 3.62 18.00
N VAL A 122 -16.19 2.64 18.89
CA VAL A 122 -15.02 1.75 19.09
C VAL A 122 -14.66 1.02 17.80
N ALA A 123 -15.64 0.48 17.08
CA ALA A 123 -15.45 -0.19 15.81
C ALA A 123 -14.83 0.77 14.77
N ILE A 124 -15.39 1.98 14.60
CA ILE A 124 -14.88 2.99 13.67
C ILE A 124 -13.43 3.33 13.97
N VAL A 125 -13.08 3.59 15.23
CA VAL A 125 -11.71 3.96 15.63
C VAL A 125 -10.75 2.80 15.38
N THR A 126 -11.13 1.59 15.80
CA THR A 126 -10.29 0.40 15.65
C THR A 126 -10.00 0.08 14.20
N PHE A 127 -11.04 0.03 13.37
CA PHE A 127 -10.88 -0.20 11.94
C PHE A 127 -10.12 0.94 11.25
N ALA A 128 -10.36 2.19 11.65
CA ALA A 128 -9.60 3.31 11.10
C ALA A 128 -8.10 3.21 11.42
N MET A 129 -7.72 2.85 12.64
CA MET A 129 -6.32 2.64 13.03
C MET A 129 -5.69 1.48 12.25
N ASN A 130 -6.37 0.35 12.15
CA ASN A 130 -5.90 -0.81 11.40
C ASN A 130 -5.72 -0.47 9.91
N THR A 131 -6.74 0.10 9.28
CA THR A 131 -6.69 0.51 7.86
C THR A 131 -5.64 1.58 7.60
N ALA A 132 -5.40 2.52 8.54
CA ALA A 132 -4.35 3.52 8.42
C ALA A 132 -2.95 2.90 8.29
N ALA A 133 -2.68 1.81 9.00
CA ALA A 133 -1.41 1.11 8.90
C ALA A 133 -1.20 0.52 7.50
N TYR A 134 -2.22 -0.11 6.90
CA TYR A 134 -2.14 -0.65 5.53
C TYR A 134 -2.04 0.45 4.48
N ILE A 135 -2.87 1.50 4.58
CA ILE A 135 -2.85 2.63 3.63
C ILE A 135 -1.51 3.36 3.69
N SER A 136 -0.91 3.52 4.87
CA SER A 136 0.39 4.20 5.01
C SER A 136 1.51 3.49 4.25
N GLU A 137 1.58 2.16 4.33
CA GLU A 137 2.58 1.38 3.61
C GLU A 137 2.30 1.32 2.10
N MET A 138 1.03 1.25 1.72
CA MET A 138 0.58 1.34 0.33
C MET A 138 1.02 2.65 -0.32
N LEU A 139 0.74 3.77 0.34
CA LEU A 139 1.14 5.10 -0.12
C LEU A 139 2.67 5.24 -0.17
N ARG A 140 3.37 4.79 0.87
CA ARG A 140 4.84 4.83 0.92
C ARG A 140 5.46 4.07 -0.25
N THR A 141 5.02 2.84 -0.49
CA THR A 141 5.52 2.00 -1.58
C THR A 141 5.25 2.64 -2.94
N ALA A 142 4.04 3.17 -3.14
CA ALA A 142 3.69 3.83 -4.40
C ALA A 142 4.49 5.12 -4.62
N ILE A 143 4.71 5.94 -3.58
CA ILE A 143 5.52 7.16 -3.69
C ILE A 143 6.97 6.82 -4.03
N GLN A 144 7.53 5.78 -3.39
CA GLN A 144 8.90 5.33 -3.65
C GLN A 144 9.07 4.65 -5.01
N GLY A 145 7.98 4.07 -5.55
CA GLY A 145 7.97 3.45 -6.87
C GLY A 145 7.84 4.44 -8.03
N ILE A 146 7.55 5.72 -7.79
CA ILE A 146 7.58 6.74 -8.85
C ILE A 146 9.03 7.08 -9.20
N ASP A 147 9.32 7.07 -10.48
CA ASP A 147 10.63 7.45 -11.00
C ASP A 147 11.06 8.84 -10.48
N ARG A 148 12.27 8.93 -9.96
CA ARG A 148 12.87 10.18 -9.47
C ARG A 148 12.92 11.26 -10.54
N GLY A 149 13.08 10.88 -11.81
CA GLY A 149 13.04 11.78 -12.95
C GLY A 149 11.78 12.64 -13.02
N GLN A 150 10.62 12.13 -12.55
CA GLN A 150 9.39 12.91 -12.47
C GLN A 150 9.51 14.11 -11.52
N THR A 151 10.18 13.90 -10.39
CA THR A 151 10.45 14.97 -9.42
C THR A 151 11.51 15.93 -9.94
N GLU A 152 12.58 15.41 -10.53
CA GLU A 152 13.66 16.22 -11.09
C GLU A 152 13.17 17.12 -12.23
N ALA A 153 12.36 16.57 -13.15
CA ALA A 153 11.75 17.36 -14.23
C ALA A 153 10.85 18.48 -13.70
N GLY A 154 10.04 18.19 -12.69
CA GLY A 154 9.20 19.23 -12.07
C GLY A 154 10.05 20.33 -11.42
N LEU A 155 11.09 19.96 -10.69
CA LEU A 155 12.01 20.92 -10.07
C LEU A 155 12.78 21.73 -11.12
N ALA A 156 13.25 21.11 -12.19
CA ALA A 156 13.98 21.77 -13.28
C ALA A 156 13.15 22.82 -14.02
N LEU A 157 11.82 22.60 -14.13
CA LEU A 157 10.88 23.59 -14.68
C LEU A 157 10.56 24.74 -13.71
N GLY A 158 11.09 24.73 -12.48
CA GLY A 158 10.88 25.78 -11.47
C GLY A 158 9.67 25.55 -10.56
N PHE A 159 9.11 24.34 -10.50
CA PHE A 159 8.15 24.00 -9.44
C PHE A 159 8.87 23.87 -8.10
N THR A 160 8.22 24.27 -7.01
CA THR A 160 8.67 23.95 -5.65
C THR A 160 8.44 22.47 -5.36
N GLN A 161 9.17 21.87 -4.42
CA GLN A 161 9.00 20.45 -4.04
C GLN A 161 7.54 20.08 -3.74
N ARG A 162 6.80 20.98 -3.04
CA ARG A 162 5.38 20.76 -2.72
C ARG A 162 4.50 20.77 -3.97
N LYS A 163 4.69 21.74 -4.86
CA LYS A 163 3.93 21.82 -6.12
C LYS A 163 4.25 20.64 -7.04
N THR A 164 5.52 20.24 -7.14
CA THR A 164 5.95 19.04 -7.88
C THR A 164 5.23 17.79 -7.34
N PHE A 165 5.26 17.60 -6.02
CA PHE A 165 4.56 16.47 -5.40
C PHE A 165 3.05 16.49 -5.69
N LEU A 166 2.38 17.61 -5.45
CA LEU A 166 0.91 17.68 -5.58
C LEU A 166 0.41 17.63 -7.03
N LYS A 167 1.16 18.22 -7.99
CA LYS A 167 0.70 18.36 -9.39
C LYS A 167 1.22 17.26 -10.32
N ILE A 168 2.37 16.67 -10.01
CA ILE A 168 3.04 15.68 -10.88
C ILE A 168 3.07 14.30 -10.22
N VAL A 169 3.60 14.18 -9.01
CA VAL A 169 3.81 12.87 -8.36
C VAL A 169 2.50 12.31 -7.81
N LEU A 170 1.77 13.07 -7.00
CA LEU A 170 0.56 12.60 -6.33
C LEU A 170 -0.53 12.05 -7.27
N PRO A 171 -0.83 12.67 -8.43
CA PRO A 171 -1.79 12.09 -9.37
C PRO A 171 -1.37 10.71 -9.91
N GLN A 172 -0.07 10.48 -10.07
CA GLN A 172 0.48 9.19 -10.49
C GLN A 172 0.40 8.17 -9.36
N VAL A 173 0.74 8.58 -8.12
CA VAL A 173 0.60 7.76 -6.90
C VAL A 173 -0.84 7.31 -6.70
N ILE A 174 -1.82 8.22 -6.82
CA ILE A 174 -3.24 7.88 -6.68
C ILE A 174 -3.66 6.82 -7.70
N LYS A 175 -3.24 6.96 -8.97
CA LYS A 175 -3.54 5.95 -10.01
C LYS A 175 -2.92 4.59 -9.70
N ALA A 176 -1.70 4.56 -9.17
CA ALA A 176 -1.00 3.34 -8.82
C ALA A 176 -1.58 2.65 -7.57
N VAL A 177 -1.99 3.43 -6.56
CA VAL A 177 -2.53 2.93 -5.30
C VAL A 177 -3.96 2.42 -5.43
N LEU A 178 -4.77 3.02 -6.29
CA LEU A 178 -6.22 2.80 -6.33
C LEU A 178 -6.66 1.33 -6.46
N PRO A 179 -6.03 0.46 -7.28
CA PRO A 179 -6.45 -0.95 -7.35
C PRO A 179 -6.25 -1.68 -6.02
N VAL A 180 -5.16 -1.39 -5.30
CA VAL A 180 -4.85 -1.98 -3.99
C VAL A 180 -5.75 -1.38 -2.91
N TYR A 181 -5.98 -0.07 -2.96
CA TYR A 181 -6.89 0.65 -2.06
C TYR A 181 -8.33 0.12 -2.16
N GLN A 182 -8.81 -0.18 -3.39
CA GLN A 182 -10.10 -0.83 -3.57
C GLN A 182 -10.18 -2.17 -2.83
N GLY A 183 -9.12 -2.98 -2.91
CA GLY A 183 -9.01 -4.24 -2.18
C GLY A 183 -9.11 -4.06 -0.67
N GLU A 184 -8.44 -3.03 -0.14
CA GLU A 184 -8.45 -2.72 1.30
C GLU A 184 -9.83 -2.26 1.79
N VAL A 185 -10.51 -1.39 1.02
CA VAL A 185 -11.88 -0.97 1.35
C VAL A 185 -12.86 -2.15 1.38
N ILE A 186 -12.73 -3.08 0.42
CA ILE A 186 -13.57 -4.30 0.41
C ILE A 186 -13.19 -5.23 1.57
N SER A 187 -11.91 -5.32 1.92
CA SER A 187 -11.44 -6.11 3.07
C SER A 187 -11.99 -5.56 4.38
N LEU A 188 -11.98 -4.24 4.55
CA LEU A 188 -12.57 -3.57 5.71
C LEU A 188 -14.08 -3.82 5.77
N LEU A 189 -14.82 -3.66 4.65
CA LEU A 189 -16.24 -3.95 4.59
C LEU A 189 -16.54 -5.37 5.07
N LYS A 190 -15.78 -6.37 4.60
CA LYS A 190 -15.94 -7.75 5.07
C LYS A 190 -15.54 -7.91 6.54
N GLY A 191 -14.53 -7.18 6.97
CA GLY A 191 -14.04 -7.16 8.35
C GLY A 191 -15.08 -6.65 9.35
N THR A 192 -16.05 -5.82 8.92
CA THR A 192 -17.11 -5.36 9.84
C THR A 192 -17.97 -6.50 10.40
N SER A 193 -18.00 -7.67 9.75
CA SER A 193 -18.74 -8.82 10.27
C SER A 193 -18.32 -9.29 11.66
N ILE A 194 -17.15 -8.85 12.16
CA ILE A 194 -16.70 -9.21 13.51
C ILE A 194 -17.21 -8.26 14.61
N VAL A 195 -17.88 -7.15 14.27
CA VAL A 195 -18.35 -6.20 15.28
C VAL A 195 -19.49 -6.79 16.15
N GLY A 196 -20.09 -7.88 15.70
CA GLY A 196 -21.03 -8.65 16.51
C GLY A 196 -20.46 -9.12 17.84
N TYR A 197 -19.14 -9.34 17.94
CA TYR A 197 -18.45 -9.72 19.20
C TYR A 197 -18.43 -8.60 20.26
N ILE A 198 -18.66 -7.34 19.85
CA ILE A 198 -18.84 -6.20 20.76
C ILE A 198 -20.31 -5.72 20.74
N ALA A 199 -21.23 -6.64 20.48
CA ALA A 199 -22.68 -6.46 20.46
C ALA A 199 -23.21 -5.37 19.51
N VAL A 200 -22.47 -5.02 18.48
CA VAL A 200 -22.94 -4.11 17.42
C VAL A 200 -23.72 -4.91 16.38
N ALA A 201 -24.96 -4.50 16.14
CA ALA A 201 -25.86 -5.17 15.18
C ALA A 201 -25.50 -4.73 13.74
N ASP A 202 -24.49 -5.38 13.15
CA ASP A 202 -24.20 -5.27 11.71
C ASP A 202 -25.13 -6.21 10.91
N ILE A 203 -24.95 -6.22 9.59
CA ILE A 203 -25.75 -7.08 8.70
C ILE A 203 -25.57 -8.57 9.01
N THR A 204 -24.38 -9.02 9.45
CA THR A 204 -24.11 -10.41 9.82
C THR A 204 -24.86 -10.76 11.10
N ARG A 205 -24.78 -9.88 12.08
CA ARG A 205 -25.49 -10.06 13.36
C ARG A 205 -27.02 -10.02 13.17
N ALA A 206 -27.52 -9.14 12.30
CA ALA A 206 -28.93 -9.13 11.92
C ALA A 206 -29.38 -10.48 11.30
N SER A 207 -28.56 -11.04 10.42
CA SER A 207 -28.78 -12.36 9.84
C SER A 207 -28.82 -13.46 10.91
N ASP A 208 -27.87 -13.43 11.87
CA ASP A 208 -27.83 -14.42 12.95
C ASP A 208 -29.07 -14.33 13.86
N LEU A 209 -29.53 -13.10 14.10
CA LEU A 209 -30.74 -12.88 14.89
C LEU A 209 -32.00 -13.36 14.16
N ILE A 210 -32.11 -13.16 12.84
CA ILE A 210 -33.21 -13.74 12.06
C ILE A 210 -33.14 -15.26 12.09
N ARG A 211 -31.95 -15.83 11.86
CA ARG A 211 -31.70 -17.28 11.90
C ARG A 211 -32.07 -17.89 13.25
N SER A 212 -31.76 -17.22 14.37
CA SER A 212 -32.12 -17.72 15.70
C SER A 212 -33.63 -17.67 15.98
N ARG A 213 -34.37 -16.74 15.34
CA ARG A 213 -35.83 -16.62 15.50
C ARG A 213 -36.61 -17.50 14.55
N THR A 214 -36.11 -17.67 13.32
CA THR A 214 -36.80 -18.47 12.29
C THR A 214 -36.34 -19.92 12.25
N PHE A 215 -35.19 -20.21 12.88
CA PHE A 215 -34.45 -21.49 12.79
C PHE A 215 -34.16 -21.93 11.36
N ASP A 216 -34.18 -20.98 10.39
CA ASP A 216 -33.76 -21.24 9.01
C ASP A 216 -32.27 -20.99 8.90
N ALA A 217 -31.51 -22.09 8.76
CA ALA A 217 -30.05 -22.04 8.77
C ALA A 217 -29.42 -21.35 7.53
N PHE A 218 -30.11 -21.41 6.39
CA PHE A 218 -29.47 -21.08 5.10
C PHE A 218 -29.94 -19.78 4.49
N PHE A 219 -31.25 -19.53 4.50
CA PHE A 219 -31.81 -18.40 3.76
C PHE A 219 -31.23 -17.04 4.21
N PRO A 220 -31.17 -16.69 5.51
CA PRO A 220 -30.59 -15.43 5.95
C PRO A 220 -29.09 -15.27 5.60
N LEU A 221 -28.30 -16.37 5.63
CA LEU A 221 -26.89 -16.36 5.23
C LEU A 221 -26.71 -16.08 3.74
N ILE A 222 -27.55 -16.70 2.89
CA ILE A 222 -27.52 -16.47 1.44
C ILE A 222 -27.84 -15.00 1.12
N VAL A 223 -28.88 -14.44 1.75
CA VAL A 223 -29.26 -13.04 1.59
C VAL A 223 -28.09 -12.11 2.00
N THR A 224 -27.48 -12.37 3.15
CA THR A 224 -26.35 -11.61 3.65
C THR A 224 -25.15 -11.68 2.70
N ALA A 225 -24.82 -12.87 2.20
CA ALA A 225 -23.73 -13.05 1.23
C ALA A 225 -23.97 -12.27 -0.07
N ILE A 226 -25.24 -12.28 -0.57
CA ILE A 226 -25.63 -11.51 -1.77
C ILE A 226 -25.47 -10.00 -1.50
N ILE A 227 -25.91 -9.51 -0.35
CA ILE A 227 -25.83 -8.08 -0.01
C ILE A 227 -24.36 -7.65 0.10
N TYR A 228 -23.49 -8.38 0.80
CA TYR A 228 -22.06 -8.09 0.87
C TYR A 228 -21.40 -8.07 -0.52
N PHE A 229 -21.77 -9.04 -1.37
CA PHE A 229 -21.26 -9.10 -2.75
C PHE A 229 -21.69 -7.88 -3.57
N LEU A 230 -22.97 -7.50 -3.50
CA LEU A 230 -23.50 -6.34 -4.24
C LEU A 230 -22.85 -5.03 -3.79
N ILE A 231 -22.66 -4.83 -2.47
CA ILE A 231 -22.00 -3.64 -1.93
C ILE A 231 -20.53 -3.61 -2.36
N ALA A 232 -19.80 -4.71 -2.22
CA ALA A 232 -18.40 -4.81 -2.63
C ALA A 232 -18.23 -4.53 -4.13
N TRP A 233 -19.14 -5.06 -4.97
CA TRP A 233 -19.18 -4.82 -6.40
C TRP A 233 -19.45 -3.34 -6.73
N LEU A 234 -20.44 -2.72 -6.03
CA LEU A 234 -20.78 -1.31 -6.18
C LEU A 234 -19.62 -0.39 -5.78
N ILE A 235 -18.98 -0.65 -4.63
CA ILE A 235 -17.77 0.07 -4.20
C ILE A 235 -16.67 -0.04 -5.26
N GLY A 236 -16.48 -1.23 -5.83
CA GLY A 236 -15.53 -1.45 -6.90
C GLY A 236 -15.80 -0.60 -8.13
N LEU A 237 -17.06 -0.50 -8.57
CA LEU A 237 -17.48 0.34 -9.67
C LEU A 237 -17.29 1.83 -9.37
N LEU A 238 -17.66 2.27 -8.16
CA LEU A 238 -17.52 3.65 -7.70
C LEU A 238 -16.05 4.10 -7.74
N LEU A 239 -15.15 3.33 -7.13
CA LEU A 239 -13.73 3.65 -7.07
C LEU A 239 -13.07 3.63 -8.46
N GLN A 240 -13.43 2.68 -9.33
CA GLN A 240 -12.95 2.65 -10.72
C GLN A 240 -13.40 3.86 -11.53
N SER A 241 -14.65 4.33 -11.33
CA SER A 241 -15.21 5.47 -12.06
C SER A 241 -14.53 6.79 -11.68
N LEU A 242 -14.09 6.94 -10.44
CA LEU A 242 -13.34 8.12 -10.00
C LEU A 242 -12.03 8.33 -10.77
N VAL A 243 -11.43 7.25 -11.30
CA VAL A 243 -10.21 7.32 -12.11
C VAL A 243 -10.48 7.52 -13.60
N GLN A 244 -11.55 6.92 -14.11
CA GLN A 244 -11.93 7.03 -15.51
C GLN A 244 -12.98 8.14 -15.66
N ARG A 245 -12.56 9.39 -15.82
CA ARG A 245 -13.43 10.57 -15.96
C ARG A 245 -14.59 10.45 -16.98
N ARG A 246 -14.71 9.35 -17.72
CA ARG A 246 -15.69 9.13 -18.79
C ARG A 246 -17.11 8.71 -18.35
N HIS A 247 -17.30 8.24 -17.10
CA HIS A 247 -18.58 7.64 -16.66
C HIS A 247 -19.22 8.26 -15.42
N VAL A 248 -18.76 9.42 -14.96
CA VAL A 248 -19.30 10.06 -13.73
C VAL A 248 -20.80 10.36 -13.84
N LYS A 249 -21.29 10.71 -15.04
CA LYS A 249 -22.74 11.04 -15.24
C LYS A 249 -23.64 9.80 -15.17
N THR A 250 -23.20 8.66 -15.71
CA THR A 250 -23.96 7.40 -15.68
C THR A 250 -23.95 6.77 -14.28
N LEU A 251 -22.89 6.97 -13.52
CA LEU A 251 -22.76 6.45 -12.17
C LEU A 251 -23.54 7.29 -11.16
N ALA A 252 -23.55 8.61 -11.29
CA ALA A 252 -24.39 9.49 -10.48
C ALA A 252 -25.90 9.15 -10.65
N ALA A 253 -26.30 8.76 -11.85
CA ALA A 253 -27.65 8.29 -12.12
C ALA A 253 -27.93 6.91 -11.48
N ALA A 254 -26.97 5.97 -11.51
CA ALA A 254 -27.14 4.65 -10.89
C ALA A 254 -27.15 4.72 -9.36
N VAL A 255 -26.26 5.53 -8.75
CA VAL A 255 -26.25 5.78 -7.29
C VAL A 255 -27.50 6.56 -6.85
N GLY A 256 -27.94 7.53 -7.66
CA GLY A 256 -29.19 8.24 -7.41
C GLY A 256 -30.41 7.32 -7.45
N LEU A 257 -30.47 6.38 -8.38
CA LEU A 257 -31.56 5.40 -8.48
C LEU A 257 -31.54 4.39 -7.33
N THR A 258 -30.37 3.93 -6.86
CA THR A 258 -30.27 3.04 -5.69
C THR A 258 -30.59 3.78 -4.39
N LEU A 259 -30.14 5.04 -4.23
CA LEU A 259 -30.49 5.86 -3.07
C LEU A 259 -31.99 6.24 -3.06
N ILE A 260 -32.59 6.51 -4.22
CA ILE A 260 -34.02 6.77 -4.34
C ILE A 260 -34.84 5.48 -4.07
N GLY A 261 -34.35 4.31 -4.51
CA GLY A 261 -35.01 3.03 -4.18
C GLY A 261 -34.97 2.72 -2.67
N VAL A 262 -33.83 2.98 -2.01
CA VAL A 262 -33.69 2.81 -0.55
C VAL A 262 -34.46 3.89 0.21
N SER A 263 -34.46 5.15 -0.23
CA SER A 263 -35.24 6.20 0.43
C SER A 263 -36.75 6.07 0.20
N GLY A 264 -37.17 5.51 -0.94
CA GLY A 264 -38.57 5.19 -1.19
C GLY A 264 -39.12 4.05 -0.29
N MET A 265 -38.24 3.12 0.12
CA MET A 265 -38.59 2.10 1.13
C MET A 265 -38.57 2.68 2.56
N LEU A 266 -37.75 3.71 2.82
CA LEU A 266 -37.69 4.39 4.13
C LEU A 266 -38.86 5.36 4.38
N CYS A 267 -39.60 5.76 3.33
CA CYS A 267 -40.75 6.69 3.43
C CYS A 267 -42.10 5.97 3.40
N ALA A 268 -42.15 4.67 3.60
CA ALA A 268 -43.45 4.00 3.87
C ALA A 268 -43.97 4.47 5.22
N PRO A 269 -45.23 4.94 5.30
CA PRO A 269 -45.77 5.45 6.56
C PRO A 269 -45.76 4.36 7.63
N GLU A 270 -45.20 4.71 8.76
CA GLU A 270 -45.21 3.96 9.99
C GLU A 270 -46.70 3.68 10.35
N LYS A 271 -47.17 2.46 10.12
CA LYS A 271 -48.40 2.04 10.75
C LYS A 271 -48.01 1.52 12.13
N ASP A 272 -48.38 2.29 13.14
CA ASP A 272 -48.42 1.86 14.53
C ASP A 272 -49.34 0.65 14.75
N ALA A 273 -48.88 -0.51 14.30
CA ALA A 273 -49.63 -1.78 14.46
C ALA A 273 -49.19 -2.57 15.68
N THR A 274 -48.16 -2.11 16.38
CA THR A 274 -47.62 -2.83 17.57
C THR A 274 -48.14 -2.27 18.92
N ALA A 275 -48.75 -1.09 18.94
CA ALA A 275 -49.25 -0.52 20.19
C ALA A 275 -50.54 -1.23 20.71
N ASP A 276 -51.36 -1.78 19.83
CA ASP A 276 -52.63 -2.38 20.23
C ASP A 276 -52.56 -3.86 20.66
N ALA A 277 -51.49 -4.60 20.24
CA ALA A 277 -51.32 -6.01 20.61
C ALA A 277 -50.69 -6.23 22.00
N VAL A 278 -49.94 -5.24 22.49
CA VAL A 278 -49.27 -5.32 23.83
C VAL A 278 -50.25 -5.04 24.98
N THR A 279 -51.43 -4.51 24.72
CA THR A 279 -52.38 -4.10 25.75
C THR A 279 -53.11 -5.28 26.42
N GLN A 280 -52.96 -6.53 25.99
CA GLN A 280 -53.61 -7.71 26.57
C GLN A 280 -52.68 -8.69 27.30
N MET A 281 -51.34 -8.52 27.25
CA MET A 281 -50.46 -9.33 28.06
C MET A 281 -50.26 -8.72 29.44
N ASN A 282 -50.43 -9.54 30.47
CA ASN A 282 -50.18 -9.16 31.87
C ASN A 282 -48.65 -9.14 32.13
N VAL A 283 -47.95 -8.08 31.63
CA VAL A 283 -46.49 -7.94 31.74
C VAL A 283 -46.09 -7.79 33.18
N PRO A 284 -45.27 -8.68 33.74
CA PRO A 284 -44.78 -8.53 35.11
C PRO A 284 -44.11 -7.18 35.35
N PRO A 285 -44.31 -6.56 36.54
CA PRO A 285 -43.81 -5.20 36.83
C PRO A 285 -42.30 -5.03 36.63
N VAL A 286 -41.51 -6.07 36.83
CA VAL A 286 -40.03 -6.04 36.67
C VAL A 286 -39.63 -5.73 35.24
N PHE A 287 -40.36 -6.12 34.20
CA PHE A 287 -40.07 -5.77 32.82
C PHE A 287 -40.35 -4.31 32.50
N LYS A 288 -41.28 -3.67 33.20
CA LYS A 288 -41.53 -2.22 33.07
C LYS A 288 -40.38 -1.40 33.62
N ALA A 289 -39.68 -1.91 34.63
CA ALA A 289 -38.50 -1.26 35.19
C ALA A 289 -37.27 -1.29 34.26
N LEU A 290 -37.31 -2.06 33.16
CA LEU A 290 -36.26 -2.13 32.15
C LEU A 290 -36.35 -1.01 31.09
N SER A 291 -37.42 -0.21 31.09
CA SER A 291 -37.60 0.89 30.14
C SER A 291 -36.43 1.88 30.25
N GLY A 292 -35.79 2.20 29.14
CA GLY A 292 -34.60 3.09 29.08
C GLY A 292 -33.29 2.50 29.65
N LYS A 293 -33.29 1.24 30.12
CA LYS A 293 -32.09 0.54 30.60
C LYS A 293 -31.43 -0.24 29.48
N ARG A 294 -30.07 -0.35 29.59
CA ARG A 294 -29.28 -1.24 28.73
C ARG A 294 -29.35 -2.64 29.29
N VAL A 295 -30.04 -3.53 28.59
CA VAL A 295 -30.23 -4.90 29.01
C VAL A 295 -29.41 -5.85 28.16
N GLY A 296 -28.51 -6.60 28.77
CA GLY A 296 -27.70 -7.63 28.10
C GLY A 296 -28.44 -8.96 28.06
N VAL A 297 -28.34 -9.68 26.95
CA VAL A 297 -28.85 -11.04 26.78
C VAL A 297 -27.96 -11.85 25.87
N VAL A 298 -27.97 -13.19 26.04
CA VAL A 298 -27.36 -14.08 25.06
C VAL A 298 -28.30 -14.22 23.87
N ILE A 299 -27.79 -14.03 22.67
CA ILE A 299 -28.58 -14.04 21.42
C ILE A 299 -29.31 -15.39 21.23
N GLY A 300 -30.60 -15.31 20.92
CA GLY A 300 -31.43 -16.48 20.67
C GLY A 300 -31.78 -17.31 21.92
N SER A 301 -31.37 -16.88 23.10
CA SER A 301 -31.77 -17.45 24.38
C SER A 301 -33.27 -17.17 24.66
N ILE A 302 -33.80 -17.86 25.63
CA ILE A 302 -35.19 -17.61 26.08
C ILE A 302 -35.30 -16.21 26.73
N GLN A 303 -34.25 -15.73 27.37
CA GLN A 303 -34.20 -14.40 27.97
C GLN A 303 -34.25 -13.31 26.87
N ASP A 304 -33.53 -13.50 25.73
CA ASP A 304 -33.61 -12.59 24.58
C ASP A 304 -35.04 -12.51 24.05
N MET A 305 -35.72 -13.67 23.91
CA MET A 305 -37.11 -13.70 23.42
C MET A 305 -38.06 -12.99 24.40
N ALA A 306 -37.97 -13.33 25.69
CA ALA A 306 -38.86 -12.79 26.71
C ALA A 306 -38.68 -11.28 26.93
N ILE A 307 -37.43 -10.83 27.06
CA ILE A 307 -37.12 -9.42 27.27
C ILE A 307 -37.48 -8.59 26.04
N THR A 308 -37.19 -9.10 24.82
CA THR A 308 -37.59 -8.41 23.58
C THR A 308 -39.08 -8.19 23.48
N GLN A 309 -39.88 -9.18 23.90
CA GLN A 309 -41.35 -9.12 23.82
C GLN A 309 -41.96 -8.28 24.95
N MET A 310 -41.43 -8.38 26.18
CA MET A 310 -42.05 -7.79 27.37
C MET A 310 -41.47 -6.43 27.75
N ALA A 311 -40.27 -6.05 27.26
CA ALA A 311 -39.61 -4.79 27.51
C ALA A 311 -39.22 -4.10 26.20
N PRO A 312 -40.17 -3.70 25.32
CA PRO A 312 -39.88 -3.12 24.02
C PRO A 312 -39.13 -1.79 24.07
N ASN A 313 -39.19 -1.09 25.19
CA ASN A 313 -38.51 0.20 25.42
C ASN A 313 -37.13 0.05 26.09
N ALA A 314 -36.62 -1.18 26.27
CA ALA A 314 -35.27 -1.43 26.77
C ALA A 314 -34.26 -1.40 25.61
N GLU A 315 -33.04 -0.88 25.87
CA GLU A 315 -31.94 -0.97 24.93
C GLU A 315 -31.27 -2.35 25.06
N ILE A 316 -31.62 -3.30 24.16
CA ILE A 316 -31.19 -4.69 24.30
C ILE A 316 -29.83 -4.91 23.63
N LEU A 317 -28.84 -5.26 24.43
CA LEU A 317 -27.51 -5.63 23.98
C LEU A 317 -27.38 -7.16 23.89
N ARG A 318 -27.27 -7.67 22.65
CA ARG A 318 -27.22 -9.12 22.41
C ARG A 318 -25.78 -9.58 22.29
N LEU A 319 -25.36 -10.45 23.17
CA LEU A 319 -23.97 -10.97 23.28
C LEU A 319 -23.93 -12.43 22.81
N SER A 320 -22.74 -12.94 22.49
CA SER A 320 -22.61 -14.29 21.92
C SER A 320 -22.51 -15.37 22.97
N THR A 321 -21.92 -15.00 24.13
CA THR A 321 -21.69 -15.94 25.23
C THR A 321 -22.09 -15.32 26.56
N GLU A 322 -22.34 -16.17 27.54
CA GLU A 322 -22.63 -15.76 28.91
C GLU A 322 -21.44 -15.06 29.56
N SER A 323 -20.24 -15.51 29.28
CA SER A 323 -19.02 -14.84 29.74
C SER A 323 -18.91 -13.39 29.24
N ASP A 324 -19.32 -13.14 27.98
CA ASP A 324 -19.38 -11.77 27.43
C ASP A 324 -20.48 -10.94 28.09
N LEU A 325 -21.61 -11.58 28.43
CA LEU A 325 -22.73 -10.95 29.13
C LEU A 325 -22.33 -10.49 30.52
N LEU A 326 -21.70 -11.36 31.29
CA LEU A 326 -21.19 -11.05 32.62
C LEU A 326 -20.10 -9.99 32.58
N ALA A 327 -19.17 -10.07 31.65
CA ALA A 327 -18.15 -9.06 31.44
C ALA A 327 -18.76 -7.68 31.08
N ALA A 328 -19.84 -7.68 30.27
CA ALA A 328 -20.53 -6.45 29.94
C ALA A 328 -21.26 -5.85 31.13
N LEU A 329 -21.82 -6.68 32.02
CA LEU A 329 -22.44 -6.26 33.24
C LEU A 329 -21.41 -5.69 34.24
N GLU A 330 -20.30 -6.41 34.49
CA GLU A 330 -19.21 -5.98 35.37
C GLU A 330 -18.57 -4.65 34.94
N ASN A 331 -18.40 -4.46 33.62
CA ASN A 331 -17.82 -3.25 33.05
C ASN A 331 -18.82 -2.10 32.82
N GLY A 332 -20.07 -2.23 33.29
CA GLY A 332 -21.08 -1.19 33.15
C GLY A 332 -21.57 -0.95 31.72
N LYS A 333 -21.34 -1.85 30.80
CA LYS A 333 -21.82 -1.76 29.41
C LYS A 333 -23.32 -2.07 29.31
N VAL A 334 -23.80 -2.89 30.22
CA VAL A 334 -25.24 -3.14 30.47
C VAL A 334 -25.54 -2.87 31.93
N ASP A 335 -26.78 -2.44 32.18
CA ASP A 335 -27.25 -2.12 33.52
C ASP A 335 -27.90 -3.36 34.16
N VAL A 336 -28.48 -4.20 33.34
CA VAL A 336 -29.15 -5.45 33.71
C VAL A 336 -28.77 -6.55 32.74
N ALA A 337 -28.61 -7.78 33.25
CA ALA A 337 -28.44 -8.98 32.43
C ALA A 337 -29.63 -9.88 32.55
N GLY A 338 -30.12 -10.43 31.42
CA GLY A 338 -31.08 -11.51 31.41
C GLY A 338 -30.40 -12.85 31.62
N GLU A 339 -30.59 -13.48 32.77
CA GLU A 339 -29.88 -14.70 33.21
C GLU A 339 -30.84 -15.87 33.41
N GLU A 340 -30.28 -17.06 33.52
CA GLU A 340 -31.00 -18.26 33.96
C GLU A 340 -30.68 -18.55 35.43
N ASN A 341 -31.68 -19.05 36.16
CA ASN A 341 -31.44 -19.50 37.54
C ASN A 341 -30.32 -20.56 37.61
N LEU A 342 -30.16 -21.34 36.57
CA LEU A 342 -29.16 -22.42 36.50
C LEU A 342 -27.73 -21.83 36.53
N SER A 343 -27.47 -20.73 35.82
CA SER A 343 -26.17 -20.03 35.84
C SER A 343 -25.81 -19.59 37.25
N VAL A 344 -26.79 -19.15 38.02
CA VAL A 344 -26.60 -18.64 39.40
C VAL A 344 -26.53 -19.79 40.42
N ILE A 345 -27.36 -20.81 40.27
CA ILE A 345 -27.41 -21.94 41.19
C ILE A 345 -26.12 -22.81 41.13
N PHE A 346 -25.66 -23.04 39.89
CA PHE A 346 -24.49 -23.91 39.69
C PHE A 346 -23.14 -23.18 39.70
N ASN A 347 -23.14 -21.85 39.67
CA ASN A 347 -21.89 -21.05 39.64
C ASN A 347 -21.79 -20.10 40.83
N LYS A 348 -21.11 -20.53 41.89
CA LYS A 348 -20.90 -19.73 43.12
C LYS A 348 -20.16 -18.41 42.84
N GLU A 349 -19.30 -18.36 41.83
CA GLU A 349 -18.60 -17.13 41.43
C GLU A 349 -19.56 -16.11 40.91
N ILE A 350 -20.44 -16.48 39.96
CA ILE A 350 -21.48 -15.62 39.42
C ILE A 350 -22.40 -15.14 40.54
N ALA A 351 -22.90 -16.07 41.36
CA ALA A 351 -23.76 -15.75 42.50
C ALA A 351 -23.16 -14.73 43.47
N SER A 352 -21.85 -14.71 43.60
CA SER A 352 -21.17 -13.76 44.47
C SER A 352 -21.06 -12.35 43.92
N LYS A 353 -21.12 -12.19 42.58
CA LYS A 353 -20.87 -10.94 41.83
C LYS A 353 -22.16 -10.18 41.46
N VAL A 354 -23.29 -10.88 41.43
CA VAL A 354 -24.54 -10.33 40.98
C VAL A 354 -25.64 -10.34 42.07
N ASP A 355 -26.57 -9.41 41.99
CA ASP A 355 -27.88 -9.49 42.65
C ASP A 355 -28.91 -9.90 41.63
N THR A 356 -29.79 -10.81 41.95
CA THR A 356 -30.78 -11.36 41.03
C THR A 356 -32.20 -11.04 41.49
N VAL A 357 -33.05 -10.78 40.48
CA VAL A 357 -34.51 -10.55 40.71
C VAL A 357 -35.28 -11.51 39.81
N ALA A 358 -36.22 -12.25 40.41
CA ALA A 358 -37.09 -13.18 39.69
C ALA A 358 -38.04 -12.41 38.79
N THR A 359 -38.27 -12.89 37.57
CA THR A 359 -39.18 -12.27 36.61
C THR A 359 -40.64 -12.56 36.84
N GLY A 360 -40.92 -13.58 37.62
CA GLY A 360 -42.30 -14.04 37.84
C GLY A 360 -42.91 -14.85 36.67
N LEU A 361 -42.10 -15.16 35.65
CA LEU A 361 -42.51 -16.03 34.56
C LEU A 361 -42.50 -17.50 35.02
N PRO A 362 -43.37 -18.37 34.44
CA PRO A 362 -43.41 -19.78 34.77
C PRO A 362 -42.06 -20.46 34.39
N PRO A 363 -41.71 -21.56 35.10
CA PRO A 363 -40.52 -22.32 34.74
C PRO A 363 -40.67 -22.91 33.32
N MET A 364 -39.53 -23.02 32.62
CA MET A 364 -39.45 -23.62 31.31
C MET A 364 -38.58 -24.87 31.37
N PRO A 365 -39.09 -26.04 30.98
CA PRO A 365 -38.30 -27.27 30.98
C PRO A 365 -37.23 -27.20 29.90
N ILE A 366 -36.03 -27.71 30.23
CA ILE A 366 -34.90 -27.89 29.28
C ILE A 366 -34.93 -29.34 28.80
N GLY A 367 -34.76 -29.55 27.51
CA GLY A 367 -34.74 -30.87 26.90
C GLY A 367 -33.71 -31.00 25.77
N ALA A 368 -33.38 -32.26 25.47
CA ALA A 368 -32.59 -32.57 24.28
C ALA A 368 -33.44 -32.42 23.01
N CYS A 369 -32.89 -31.92 21.91
CA CYS A 369 -33.65 -31.84 20.67
C CYS A 369 -33.14 -32.78 19.57
N PHE A 370 -34.08 -33.27 18.73
CA PHE A 370 -33.86 -34.23 17.65
C PHE A 370 -34.52 -33.74 16.36
N SER A 371 -34.06 -34.25 15.21
CA SER A 371 -34.75 -34.00 13.95
C SER A 371 -36.19 -34.54 13.99
N LEU A 372 -37.14 -33.87 13.31
CA LEU A 372 -38.55 -34.28 13.21
C LEU A 372 -38.70 -35.73 12.72
N ASP A 373 -37.77 -36.22 11.93
CA ASP A 373 -37.78 -37.58 11.38
C ASP A 373 -37.18 -38.62 12.33
N ASN A 374 -36.55 -38.23 13.44
CA ASN A 374 -35.82 -39.12 14.33
C ASN A 374 -36.54 -39.41 15.64
N THR A 375 -37.82 -39.83 15.51
CA THR A 375 -38.68 -40.19 16.64
C THR A 375 -38.10 -41.34 17.48
N GLN A 376 -37.42 -42.29 16.85
CA GLN A 376 -36.83 -43.43 17.54
C GLN A 376 -35.73 -42.98 18.53
N LEU A 377 -34.81 -42.14 18.11
CA LEU A 377 -33.72 -41.66 18.98
C LEU A 377 -34.25 -40.84 20.17
N LYS A 378 -35.33 -40.06 19.93
CA LYS A 378 -36.04 -39.33 21.00
C LYS A 378 -36.59 -40.32 22.02
N GLN A 379 -37.36 -41.34 21.58
CA GLN A 379 -37.94 -42.32 22.49
C GLN A 379 -36.86 -43.09 23.28
N GLU A 380 -35.76 -43.45 22.64
CA GLU A 380 -34.61 -44.08 23.32
C GLU A 380 -33.98 -43.20 24.39
N PHE A 381 -33.96 -41.90 24.18
CA PHE A 381 -33.44 -40.94 25.14
C PHE A 381 -34.44 -40.70 26.29
N ASP A 382 -35.75 -40.59 26.00
CA ASP A 382 -36.77 -40.42 27.01
C ASP A 382 -36.78 -41.67 27.93
N SER A 383 -36.74 -42.88 27.38
CA SER A 383 -36.64 -44.11 28.18
C SER A 383 -35.37 -44.15 29.07
N PHE A 384 -34.26 -43.63 28.56
CA PHE A 384 -33.04 -43.46 29.34
C PHE A 384 -33.26 -42.51 30.52
N LEU A 385 -33.86 -41.32 30.27
CA LEU A 385 -34.16 -40.35 31.34
C LEU A 385 -35.04 -40.95 32.43
N GLU A 386 -36.08 -41.68 32.04
CA GLU A 386 -36.94 -42.38 32.96
C GLU A 386 -36.17 -43.43 33.79
N ASP A 387 -35.31 -44.24 33.14
CA ASP A 387 -34.47 -45.24 33.81
C ASP A 387 -33.56 -44.62 34.86
N ILE A 388 -32.84 -43.51 34.53
CA ILE A 388 -31.88 -42.87 35.46
C ILE A 388 -32.57 -42.09 36.59
N CYS A 389 -33.80 -41.62 36.34
CA CYS A 389 -34.60 -41.03 37.41
C CYS A 389 -35.09 -42.13 38.41
N ASN A 390 -35.52 -43.29 37.93
CA ASN A 390 -35.99 -44.39 38.74
C ASN A 390 -34.87 -45.09 39.55
N ASP A 391 -33.67 -45.21 39.01
CA ASP A 391 -32.54 -45.84 39.67
C ASP A 391 -31.69 -44.87 40.53
N GLY A 392 -32.04 -43.56 40.56
CA GLY A 392 -31.38 -42.56 41.36
C GLY A 392 -30.08 -42.03 40.76
N THR A 393 -29.68 -42.48 39.55
CA THR A 393 -28.47 -42.01 38.85
C THR A 393 -28.57 -40.51 38.49
N TYR A 394 -29.75 -40.05 38.09
CA TYR A 394 -29.98 -38.65 37.77
C TYR A 394 -29.71 -37.74 38.96
N GLU A 395 -30.24 -38.07 40.14
CA GLU A 395 -30.05 -37.30 41.36
C GLU A 395 -28.57 -37.27 41.80
N GLN A 396 -27.83 -38.38 41.64
CA GLN A 396 -26.41 -38.44 41.91
C GLN A 396 -25.63 -37.51 40.97
N ILE A 397 -25.88 -37.55 39.68
CA ILE A 397 -25.23 -36.71 38.70
C ILE A 397 -25.58 -35.22 38.96
N TYR A 398 -26.84 -34.89 39.18
CA TYR A 398 -27.27 -33.54 39.47
C TYR A 398 -26.58 -32.94 40.71
N ASN A 399 -26.57 -33.68 41.83
CA ASN A 399 -25.97 -33.21 43.07
C ASN A 399 -24.45 -33.12 42.96
N GLN A 400 -23.80 -34.04 42.24
CA GLN A 400 -22.36 -33.96 41.97
C GLN A 400 -21.94 -32.65 41.35
N TRP A 401 -22.73 -32.14 40.38
CA TRP A 401 -22.43 -30.86 39.71
C TRP A 401 -22.92 -29.65 40.48
N LYS A 402 -24.04 -29.74 41.16
CA LYS A 402 -24.61 -28.65 41.95
C LYS A 402 -23.74 -28.31 43.18
N ASP A 403 -23.20 -29.31 43.85
CA ASP A 403 -22.46 -29.15 45.09
C ASP A 403 -20.93 -28.94 44.85
N ALA A 404 -20.48 -28.97 43.60
CA ALA A 404 -19.08 -28.82 43.27
C ALA A 404 -18.56 -27.41 43.61
N ASP A 405 -17.47 -27.36 44.39
CA ASP A 405 -16.78 -26.09 44.66
C ASP A 405 -15.92 -25.65 43.48
N ASP A 406 -15.31 -26.61 42.80
CA ASP A 406 -14.56 -26.38 41.55
C ASP A 406 -15.14 -27.32 40.46
N PRO A 407 -15.98 -26.81 39.55
CA PRO A 407 -16.53 -27.60 38.47
C PRO A 407 -15.47 -28.25 37.58
N SER A 408 -14.31 -27.63 37.41
CA SER A 408 -13.25 -28.17 36.57
C SER A 408 -12.59 -29.43 37.12
N ALA A 409 -12.70 -29.66 38.44
CA ALA A 409 -12.19 -30.84 39.13
C ALA A 409 -13.17 -32.03 39.12
N VAL A 410 -14.40 -31.82 38.68
CA VAL A 410 -15.40 -32.89 38.66
C VAL A 410 -15.07 -33.89 37.54
N ALA A 411 -14.91 -35.15 37.92
CA ALA A 411 -14.59 -36.21 36.97
C ALA A 411 -15.81 -36.64 36.18
N ILE A 412 -15.73 -36.52 34.86
CA ILE A 412 -16.76 -37.08 33.94
C ILE A 412 -16.50 -38.56 33.76
N PRO A 413 -17.54 -39.41 33.71
CA PRO A 413 -17.36 -40.81 33.40
C PRO A 413 -16.59 -41.04 32.12
N GLN A 414 -15.65 -42.01 32.10
CA GLN A 414 -14.95 -42.35 30.90
C GLN A 414 -15.90 -43.00 29.88
N GLN A 415 -15.76 -42.62 28.63
CA GLN A 415 -16.49 -43.23 27.54
C GLN A 415 -15.90 -44.59 27.20
N HIS A 416 -16.72 -45.63 27.28
CA HIS A 416 -16.32 -46.99 27.00
C HIS A 416 -16.94 -47.60 25.74
N GLY A 417 -17.94 -46.93 25.16
CA GLY A 417 -18.70 -47.39 24.00
C GLY A 417 -17.85 -47.54 22.75
N LYS A 418 -18.04 -48.61 22.00
CA LYS A 418 -17.37 -48.94 20.73
C LYS A 418 -18.31 -49.15 19.55
N GLY A 419 -19.62 -48.97 19.76
CA GLY A 419 -20.64 -49.23 18.79
C GLY A 419 -20.97 -48.06 17.89
N LYS A 420 -22.27 -47.78 17.67
CA LYS A 420 -22.75 -46.68 16.85
C LYS A 420 -22.16 -45.34 17.32
N LYS A 421 -21.78 -44.50 16.36
CA LYS A 421 -21.36 -43.13 16.62
C LYS A 421 -22.58 -42.25 16.72
N LEU A 422 -22.68 -41.45 17.77
CA LEU A 422 -23.71 -40.45 17.99
C LEU A 422 -23.06 -39.07 17.96
N THR A 423 -23.51 -38.21 17.06
CA THR A 423 -22.97 -36.84 16.91
C THR A 423 -23.91 -35.88 17.64
N VAL A 424 -23.37 -35.15 18.61
CA VAL A 424 -24.17 -34.25 19.48
C VAL A 424 -23.69 -32.83 19.32
N ALA A 425 -24.58 -31.93 18.95
CA ALA A 425 -24.34 -30.49 18.97
C ALA A 425 -24.43 -29.98 20.40
N ILE A 426 -23.39 -29.25 20.85
CA ILE A 426 -23.33 -28.80 22.24
C ILE A 426 -22.88 -27.32 22.28
N TYR A 427 -23.46 -26.53 23.21
CA TYR A 427 -23.06 -25.18 23.53
C TYR A 427 -22.26 -25.17 24.84
N PRO A 428 -20.99 -24.82 24.82
CA PRO A 428 -20.13 -24.90 26.00
C PRO A 428 -20.06 -23.59 26.79
N GLY A 429 -21.04 -22.73 26.66
CA GLY A 429 -21.02 -21.39 27.25
C GLY A 429 -21.73 -21.26 28.60
N LEU A 430 -22.13 -22.36 29.22
CA LEU A 430 -22.93 -22.37 30.47
C LEU A 430 -22.31 -23.28 31.54
N PRO A 431 -21.15 -22.93 32.13
CA PRO A 431 -20.54 -23.71 33.20
C PRO A 431 -21.31 -23.58 34.51
N PRO A 432 -21.46 -24.66 35.31
CA PRO A 432 -20.93 -26.00 35.07
C PRO A 432 -21.94 -26.93 34.34
N PHE A 433 -22.98 -26.37 33.76
CA PHE A 433 -24.00 -27.12 33.06
C PHE A 433 -23.45 -27.76 31.75
N SER A 434 -22.80 -26.95 30.95
CA SER A 434 -22.04 -27.37 29.77
C SER A 434 -20.92 -26.41 29.51
N PHE A 435 -19.68 -26.92 29.50
CA PHE A 435 -18.45 -26.10 29.29
C PHE A 435 -17.29 -26.94 28.76
N ILE A 436 -16.15 -26.32 28.47
CA ILE A 436 -14.94 -27.04 28.06
C ILE A 436 -13.94 -27.07 29.21
N SER A 437 -13.55 -28.27 29.65
CA SER A 437 -12.47 -28.50 30.58
C SER A 437 -11.41 -29.39 29.94
N LEU A 438 -10.13 -28.97 30.01
CA LEU A 438 -8.99 -29.67 29.39
C LEU A 438 -9.20 -30.05 27.93
N GLY A 439 -9.90 -29.19 27.17
CA GLY A 439 -10.18 -29.38 25.74
C GLY A 439 -11.30 -30.37 25.44
N LYS A 440 -12.07 -30.78 26.44
CA LYS A 440 -13.22 -31.69 26.28
C LYS A 440 -14.50 -31.09 26.86
N PRO A 441 -15.67 -31.36 26.24
CA PRO A 441 -16.95 -30.99 26.83
C PRO A 441 -17.11 -31.62 28.23
N SER A 442 -17.47 -30.79 29.17
CA SER A 442 -17.63 -31.13 30.59
C SER A 442 -18.89 -30.49 31.11
N GLY A 443 -19.46 -31.04 32.23
CA GLY A 443 -20.64 -30.49 32.82
C GLY A 443 -21.74 -31.54 33.02
N LEU A 444 -22.89 -31.10 33.51
CA LEU A 444 -24.07 -31.94 33.76
C LEU A 444 -24.49 -32.65 32.49
N GLU A 445 -24.69 -31.91 31.39
CA GLU A 445 -25.20 -32.53 30.16
C GLU A 445 -24.19 -33.48 29.50
N PRO A 446 -22.90 -33.15 29.34
CA PRO A 446 -21.91 -34.13 28.89
C PRO A 446 -21.82 -35.39 29.78
N THR A 447 -22.09 -35.26 31.10
CA THR A 447 -22.11 -36.40 31.99
C THR A 447 -23.34 -37.29 31.71
N LEU A 448 -24.54 -36.71 31.53
CA LEU A 448 -25.76 -37.46 31.16
C LEU A 448 -25.57 -38.14 29.79
N LEU A 449 -25.00 -37.45 28.81
CA LEU A 449 -24.75 -38.00 27.48
C LEU A 449 -23.73 -39.17 27.55
N THR A 450 -22.70 -39.05 28.36
CA THR A 450 -21.71 -40.12 28.55
C THR A 450 -22.30 -41.33 29.19
N GLU A 451 -23.14 -41.13 30.21
CA GLU A 451 -23.84 -42.22 30.87
C GLU A 451 -24.77 -42.96 29.92
N TRP A 452 -25.55 -42.20 29.10
CA TRP A 452 -26.41 -42.78 28.09
C TRP A 452 -25.64 -43.58 27.04
N ALA A 453 -24.58 -42.99 26.50
CA ALA A 453 -23.75 -43.64 25.51
C ALA A 453 -23.07 -44.91 26.04
N ASN A 454 -22.63 -44.92 27.29
CA ASN A 454 -22.07 -46.10 27.94
C ASN A 454 -23.08 -47.24 28.14
N ARG A 455 -24.34 -46.91 28.58
CA ARG A 455 -25.41 -47.90 28.72
C ARG A 455 -25.81 -48.51 27.36
N ARG A 456 -25.66 -47.74 26.24
CA ARG A 456 -25.98 -48.18 24.88
C ARG A 456 -24.77 -48.72 24.11
N ASN A 457 -23.59 -48.69 24.67
CA ASN A 457 -22.31 -49.03 24.00
C ASN A 457 -22.04 -48.16 22.76
N TRP A 458 -22.41 -46.89 22.78
CA TRP A 458 -22.21 -45.93 21.68
C TRP A 458 -20.95 -45.09 21.86
N GLN A 459 -20.45 -44.45 20.76
CA GLN A 459 -19.38 -43.49 20.78
C GLN A 459 -19.96 -42.09 20.61
N LEU A 460 -19.58 -41.14 21.46
CA LEU A 460 -19.96 -39.73 21.34
C LEU A 460 -18.93 -38.94 20.49
N GLU A 461 -19.46 -38.16 19.59
CA GLU A 461 -18.72 -37.08 18.93
C GLU A 461 -19.41 -35.75 19.20
N TYR A 462 -18.69 -34.78 19.73
CA TYR A 462 -19.26 -33.49 20.05
C TYR A 462 -18.98 -32.49 18.95
N LEU A 463 -20.02 -31.78 18.48
CA LEU A 463 -19.92 -30.60 17.64
C LEU A 463 -20.10 -29.35 18.51
N ILE A 464 -19.02 -28.70 18.81
CA ILE A 464 -19.00 -27.48 19.63
C ILE A 464 -19.46 -26.30 18.78
N MET A 465 -20.51 -25.60 19.21
CA MET A 465 -21.04 -24.45 18.47
C MET A 465 -21.71 -23.44 19.38
N ASP A 466 -22.05 -22.27 18.82
CA ASP A 466 -22.85 -21.25 19.49
C ASP A 466 -24.30 -21.73 19.74
N PHE A 467 -24.98 -21.12 20.73
CA PHE A 467 -26.32 -21.51 21.16
C PHE A 467 -27.30 -21.52 19.99
N ALA A 468 -27.31 -20.45 19.19
CA ALA A 468 -28.25 -20.28 18.08
C ALA A 468 -28.05 -21.28 16.93
N SER A 469 -26.92 -21.97 16.85
CA SER A 469 -26.60 -22.92 15.79
C SER A 469 -26.99 -24.35 16.08
N GLN A 470 -27.35 -24.69 17.29
CA GLN A 470 -27.62 -26.06 17.72
C GLN A 470 -28.86 -26.68 17.01
N ILE A 471 -30.02 -26.01 17.04
CA ILE A 471 -31.24 -26.49 16.36
C ILE A 471 -31.01 -26.61 14.85
N PRO A 472 -30.44 -25.63 14.15
CA PRO A 472 -30.07 -25.76 12.74
C PRO A 472 -29.14 -26.94 12.42
N ALA A 473 -28.22 -27.30 13.32
CA ALA A 473 -27.34 -28.46 13.13
C ALA A 473 -28.12 -29.78 13.13
N VAL A 474 -29.13 -29.93 13.99
CA VAL A 474 -29.99 -31.07 14.03
C VAL A 474 -30.93 -31.13 12.81
N GLN A 475 -31.53 -30.02 12.42
CA GLN A 475 -32.41 -29.94 11.24
C GLN A 475 -31.69 -30.33 9.94
N THR A 476 -30.39 -29.95 9.83
CA THR A 476 -29.56 -30.21 8.63
C THR A 476 -28.91 -31.59 8.64
N GLY A 477 -29.09 -32.39 9.70
CA GLY A 477 -28.46 -33.70 9.85
C GLY A 477 -26.96 -33.67 10.11
N LYS A 478 -26.42 -32.51 10.48
CA LYS A 478 -25.01 -32.37 10.91
C LYS A 478 -24.81 -33.01 12.28
N ALA A 479 -25.79 -32.92 13.14
CA ALA A 479 -25.86 -33.59 14.43
C ALA A 479 -27.07 -34.49 14.50
N ASP A 480 -26.95 -35.62 15.17
CA ASP A 480 -28.07 -36.53 15.43
C ASP A 480 -29.03 -35.97 16.49
N MET A 481 -28.49 -35.18 17.40
CA MET A 481 -29.23 -34.47 18.45
C MET A 481 -28.46 -33.25 18.94
N ALA A 482 -29.10 -32.36 19.69
CA ALA A 482 -28.43 -31.26 20.38
C ALA A 482 -28.84 -31.23 21.87
N MET A 483 -27.86 -30.86 22.70
CA MET A 483 -28.01 -30.66 24.13
C MET A 483 -27.13 -29.49 24.54
N GLY A 484 -27.64 -28.47 25.20
CA GLY A 484 -26.91 -27.24 25.54
C GLY A 484 -27.88 -26.24 26.15
N ALA A 485 -28.60 -26.65 27.22
CA ALA A 485 -29.58 -25.86 27.94
C ALA A 485 -30.73 -25.32 27.02
N ILE A 486 -31.24 -26.17 26.13
CA ILE A 486 -32.27 -25.77 25.17
C ILE A 486 -33.66 -25.86 25.84
N SER A 487 -34.23 -24.69 26.14
CA SER A 487 -35.60 -24.63 26.72
C SER A 487 -36.64 -25.09 25.70
N ILE A 488 -37.61 -25.89 26.15
CA ILE A 488 -38.70 -26.40 25.35
C ILE A 488 -39.77 -25.31 25.18
N THR A 489 -39.96 -24.82 23.95
CA THR A 489 -41.02 -23.84 23.62
C THR A 489 -41.89 -24.35 22.48
N GLU A 490 -43.14 -23.85 22.40
CA GLU A 490 -44.06 -24.21 21.31
C GLU A 490 -43.52 -23.88 19.91
N GLU A 491 -42.75 -22.79 19.81
CA GLU A 491 -42.16 -22.38 18.56
C GLU A 491 -41.05 -23.34 18.13
N ARG A 492 -40.17 -23.78 19.05
CA ARG A 492 -39.10 -24.73 18.78
C ARG A 492 -39.65 -26.14 18.52
N GLN A 493 -40.75 -26.56 19.21
CA GLN A 493 -41.39 -27.86 18.99
C GLN A 493 -41.99 -28.01 17.57
N LYS A 494 -42.32 -26.93 16.90
CA LYS A 494 -42.74 -26.94 15.48
C LYS A 494 -41.58 -27.28 14.53
N GLN A 495 -40.35 -27.16 14.99
CA GLN A 495 -39.15 -27.23 14.17
C GLN A 495 -38.30 -28.49 14.44
N VAL A 496 -38.30 -29.00 15.66
CA VAL A 496 -37.56 -30.16 16.13
C VAL A 496 -38.36 -30.92 17.16
N LEU A 497 -38.09 -32.22 17.37
CA LEU A 497 -38.60 -33.00 18.48
C LEU A 497 -37.80 -32.71 19.75
N PHE A 498 -38.45 -32.62 20.88
CA PHE A 498 -37.82 -32.53 22.20
C PHE A 498 -38.00 -33.80 23.00
N SER A 499 -37.01 -34.14 23.82
CA SER A 499 -37.17 -35.11 24.90
C SER A 499 -38.17 -34.60 25.94
N GLU A 500 -38.51 -35.47 26.91
CA GLU A 500 -39.04 -35.00 28.19
C GLU A 500 -38.07 -34.02 28.83
N GLY A 501 -38.58 -33.03 29.56
CA GLY A 501 -37.72 -32.05 30.26
C GLY A 501 -36.97 -32.72 31.41
N TYR A 502 -35.67 -32.54 31.46
CA TYR A 502 -34.86 -33.11 32.51
C TYR A 502 -34.47 -32.11 33.61
N ILE A 503 -34.68 -30.81 33.41
CA ILE A 503 -34.48 -29.76 34.40
C ILE A 503 -35.32 -28.53 34.07
N ASP A 504 -35.80 -27.81 35.11
CA ASP A 504 -36.58 -26.57 34.94
C ASP A 504 -35.66 -25.34 35.04
N SER A 505 -35.78 -24.43 34.07
CA SER A 505 -35.13 -23.15 34.04
C SER A 505 -36.09 -22.00 34.33
N HIS A 506 -35.60 -20.99 35.09
CA HIS A 506 -36.33 -19.76 35.38
C HIS A 506 -35.54 -18.59 34.84
N ILE A 507 -36.19 -17.63 34.21
CA ILE A 507 -35.58 -16.38 33.78
C ILE A 507 -35.41 -15.45 35.00
N LEU A 508 -34.18 -14.97 35.22
CA LEU A 508 -33.83 -13.99 36.22
C LEU A 508 -33.33 -12.71 35.54
N LEU A 509 -33.43 -11.60 36.24
CA LEU A 509 -32.69 -10.38 35.90
C LEU A 509 -31.59 -10.21 36.91
N ALA A 510 -30.34 -10.06 36.41
CA ALA A 510 -29.16 -9.87 37.23
C ALA A 510 -28.65 -8.43 37.10
N THR A 511 -28.23 -7.85 38.23
CA THR A 511 -27.58 -6.55 38.29
C THR A 511 -26.23 -6.71 39.00
N ARG A 512 -25.38 -5.72 38.94
CA ARG A 512 -24.15 -5.72 39.74
C ARG A 512 -24.49 -5.80 41.22
N LYS A 513 -23.58 -6.41 42.00
CA LYS A 513 -23.73 -6.58 43.42
C LYS A 513 -23.98 -5.23 44.11
N GLY A 514 -25.07 -5.13 44.89
CA GLY A 514 -25.52 -3.91 45.58
C GLY A 514 -26.49 -3.04 44.77
N GLU A 515 -26.72 -3.32 43.50
CA GLU A 515 -27.60 -2.55 42.63
C GLU A 515 -29.00 -3.19 42.45
N GLY A 516 -29.29 -4.33 43.07
CA GLY A 516 -30.56 -5.06 42.91
C GLY A 516 -31.80 -4.24 43.26
N GLY A 517 -31.68 -3.22 44.08
CA GLY A 517 -32.76 -2.28 44.41
C GLY A 517 -33.30 -1.46 43.24
N MET A 518 -32.54 -1.30 42.17
CA MET A 518 -32.94 -0.59 40.94
C MET A 518 -34.12 -1.21 40.23
N LEU A 519 -34.30 -2.55 40.37
CA LEU A 519 -35.37 -3.29 39.70
C LEU A 519 -36.61 -3.40 40.58
N THR A 520 -36.49 -3.16 41.89
CA THR A 520 -37.57 -3.35 42.84
C THR A 520 -38.20 -2.04 43.34
N ASN A 521 -37.55 -0.89 43.14
CA ASN A 521 -38.05 0.43 43.61
C ASN A 521 -37.94 1.52 42.53
N PRO A 522 -39.03 1.80 41.80
CA PRO A 522 -39.04 2.75 40.66
C PRO A 522 -38.80 4.21 41.01
N SER A 523 -38.90 4.60 42.29
CA SER A 523 -38.80 6.01 42.72
C SER A 523 -37.34 6.54 42.82
N LEU A 524 -36.34 5.67 42.77
CA LEU A 524 -34.92 6.07 42.75
C LEU A 524 -34.40 6.46 41.36
N LEU A 525 -35.21 6.28 40.34
CA LEU A 525 -34.85 6.43 38.93
C LEU A 525 -34.92 7.87 38.39
N ALA A 526 -35.58 8.78 39.08
CA ALA A 526 -35.89 10.14 38.57
C ALA A 526 -34.72 11.17 38.75
N GLU A 527 -33.70 10.84 39.55
CA GLU A 527 -32.69 11.83 39.92
C GLU A 527 -31.36 11.74 39.16
N LEU A 528 -31.17 10.74 38.25
CA LEU A 528 -29.85 10.55 37.59
C LEU A 528 -29.85 10.82 36.07
N GLU A 529 -30.93 11.32 35.47
CA GLU A 529 -31.05 11.29 33.97
C GLU A 529 -30.67 12.60 33.23
N GLU A 530 -30.21 13.69 33.88
CA GLU A 530 -30.17 15.00 33.16
C GLU A 530 -28.78 15.58 32.80
N GLU A 531 -27.63 15.03 33.13
CA GLU A 531 -26.37 15.82 32.98
C GLU A 531 -25.32 15.35 31.97
N GLU A 532 -25.37 14.20 31.29
CA GLU A 532 -24.18 13.73 30.55
C GLU A 532 -24.26 13.50 29.02
N LYS A 533 -25.39 13.76 28.37
CA LYS A 533 -25.53 13.34 26.92
C LYS A 533 -25.07 14.34 25.85
N ILE A 534 -24.54 15.51 26.16
CA ILE A 534 -24.34 16.59 25.15
C ILE A 534 -22.88 16.87 24.75
N LEU A 535 -21.85 16.47 25.50
CA LEU A 535 -20.50 16.97 25.28
C LEU A 535 -19.62 16.19 24.29
N LEU A 536 -19.81 14.88 24.11
CA LEU A 536 -18.89 14.03 23.33
C LEU A 536 -18.97 14.21 21.80
N PRO A 537 -20.18 14.33 21.18
CA PRO A 537 -20.28 14.60 19.73
C PRO A 537 -19.69 15.95 19.35
N TRP A 538 -19.86 16.96 20.21
CA TRP A 538 -19.32 18.31 19.99
C TRP A 538 -17.81 18.38 20.16
N ALA A 539 -17.22 17.61 21.08
CA ALA A 539 -15.77 17.53 21.26
C ALA A 539 -15.09 16.87 20.05
N LEU A 540 -15.68 15.83 19.48
CA LEU A 540 -15.17 15.19 18.25
C LEU A 540 -15.32 16.10 17.02
N ALA A 541 -16.46 16.79 16.89
CA ALA A 541 -16.68 17.78 15.84
C ALA A 541 -15.70 18.96 15.97
N LEU A 542 -15.43 19.41 17.21
CA LEU A 542 -14.47 20.47 17.49
C LEU A 542 -13.03 20.07 17.17
N LEU A 543 -12.61 18.85 17.47
CA LEU A 543 -11.28 18.31 17.10
C LEU A 543 -11.10 18.21 15.59
N ILE A 544 -12.13 17.79 14.87
CA ILE A 544 -12.14 17.73 13.40
C ILE A 544 -12.11 19.16 12.83
N LEU A 545 -12.87 20.08 13.40
CA LEU A 545 -12.89 21.48 12.99
C LEU A 545 -11.56 22.19 13.28
N ILE A 546 -10.97 21.96 14.46
CA ILE A 546 -9.66 22.51 14.85
C ILE A 546 -8.56 21.93 13.96
N GLY A 547 -8.58 20.62 13.67
CA GLY A 547 -7.66 19.96 12.74
C GLY A 547 -7.80 20.51 11.32
N GLY A 548 -9.03 20.69 10.83
CA GLY A 548 -9.34 21.29 9.54
C GLY A 548 -8.92 22.76 9.45
N ILE A 549 -9.21 23.57 10.48
CA ILE A 549 -8.82 24.99 10.57
C ILE A 549 -7.29 25.13 10.70
N TRP A 550 -6.64 24.24 11.45
CA TRP A 550 -5.19 24.22 11.58
C TRP A 550 -4.52 23.84 10.26
N CYS A 551 -5.03 22.81 9.57
CA CYS A 551 -4.60 22.43 8.25
C CYS A 551 -4.85 23.54 7.21
N TYR A 552 -6.02 24.19 7.23
CA TYR A 552 -6.36 25.33 6.38
C TYR A 552 -5.48 26.56 6.70
N LYS A 553 -5.27 26.92 7.97
CA LYS A 553 -4.35 28.00 8.37
C LYS A 553 -2.89 27.65 8.07
N TYR A 554 -2.47 26.40 8.21
CA TYR A 554 -1.13 25.96 7.85
C TYR A 554 -0.90 25.99 6.34
N LEU A 555 -1.89 25.62 5.55
CA LEU A 555 -1.87 25.72 4.09
C LEU A 555 -1.91 27.18 3.60
N ASN A 556 -2.70 28.05 4.25
CA ASN A 556 -2.85 29.44 3.85
C ASN A 556 -1.84 30.42 4.48
N ARG A 557 -1.10 30.06 5.52
CA ARG A 557 -0.12 30.94 6.18
C ARG A 557 1.13 31.27 5.35
N ARG A 558 1.24 30.79 4.11
CA ARG A 558 2.34 31.10 3.19
C ARG A 558 1.93 31.52 1.78
N THR A 559 0.71 31.99 1.61
CA THR A 559 0.30 32.77 0.43
C THR A 559 0.02 34.20 0.83
N ALA A 560 0.99 34.87 1.43
CA ALA A 560 1.05 36.31 1.32
C ALA A 560 1.41 36.61 -0.15
N PRO A 561 0.67 37.48 -0.84
CA PRO A 561 1.06 37.90 -2.17
C PRO A 561 2.46 38.49 -2.07
N ALA A 562 3.37 37.99 -2.88
CA ALA A 562 4.65 38.62 -3.08
C ALA A 562 4.36 40.08 -3.44
N LYS A 563 4.84 41.01 -2.62
CA LYS A 563 4.92 42.38 -3.02
C LYS A 563 5.59 42.43 -4.38
N GLN A 564 4.91 42.96 -5.38
CA GLN A 564 5.52 43.45 -6.58
C GLN A 564 6.62 44.42 -6.12
N SER A 565 7.85 43.94 -6.10
CA SER A 565 8.98 44.85 -6.12
C SER A 565 9.00 45.43 -7.53
N ASN A 566 8.64 46.70 -7.62
CA ASN A 566 8.97 47.55 -8.75
C ASN A 566 10.47 47.37 -9.02
N ASP A 567 10.76 46.90 -10.17
CA ASP A 567 12.11 46.80 -10.72
C ASP A 567 12.60 48.24 -11.03
N PRO A 568 13.60 48.73 -10.34
CA PRO A 568 14.31 49.91 -10.79
C PRO A 568 15.70 49.46 -11.15
N THR A 569 15.92 49.16 -12.37
CA THR A 569 17.19 49.45 -13.08
C THR A 569 17.25 48.63 -14.38
N THR A 570 16.70 49.22 -15.41
CA THR A 570 17.33 49.14 -16.73
C THR A 570 18.69 49.86 -16.64
N GLY A 571 19.63 49.29 -15.96
CA GLY A 571 21.05 49.57 -16.16
C GLY A 571 21.41 48.89 -17.49
N LEU A 572 21.96 49.66 -18.40
CA LEU A 572 22.65 49.21 -19.60
C LEU A 572 23.57 48.07 -19.20
N VAL A 573 23.19 46.83 -19.57
CA VAL A 573 24.05 45.66 -19.42
C VAL A 573 25.16 45.83 -20.48
N ASP A 574 26.36 46.07 -20.00
CA ASP A 574 27.55 46.09 -20.84
C ASP A 574 27.62 44.74 -21.58
N GLU A 575 27.74 44.76 -22.90
CA GLU A 575 27.80 43.57 -23.79
C GLU A 575 28.90 42.57 -23.41
N HIS A 576 29.77 42.92 -22.46
CA HIS A 576 30.91 42.11 -22.00
C HIS A 576 30.69 41.35 -20.69
N THR A 577 29.54 41.53 -20.02
CA THR A 577 29.27 40.77 -18.78
C THR A 577 28.82 39.34 -19.09
N PRO A 578 29.46 38.31 -18.51
CA PRO A 578 29.05 36.92 -18.75
C PRO A 578 27.67 36.68 -18.19
N LEU A 579 26.83 35.92 -18.94
CA LEU A 579 25.51 35.48 -18.54
C LEU A 579 25.56 34.55 -17.31
N ILE A 580 26.58 33.65 -17.31
CA ILE A 580 26.92 32.78 -16.17
C ILE A 580 28.42 33.01 -15.86
N HIS A 581 28.73 33.27 -14.60
CA HIS A 581 30.07 33.35 -14.07
C HIS A 581 30.30 32.34 -12.96
N ILE A 582 31.23 31.41 -13.14
CA ILE A 582 31.50 30.27 -12.28
C ILE A 582 32.90 30.38 -11.73
N THR A 583 33.03 30.34 -10.40
CA THR A 583 34.35 30.44 -9.74
C THR A 583 34.50 29.34 -8.69
N HIS A 584 35.59 28.58 -8.82
CA HIS A 584 36.02 27.56 -7.87
C HIS A 584 34.93 26.56 -7.45
N VAL A 585 34.01 26.16 -8.38
CA VAL A 585 32.91 25.25 -8.07
C VAL A 585 33.46 23.86 -7.82
N LYS A 586 33.04 23.28 -6.64
CA LYS A 586 33.43 21.98 -6.15
C LYS A 586 32.19 21.15 -5.85
N LYS A 587 32.29 19.83 -6.04
CA LYS A 587 31.24 18.88 -5.63
C LYS A 587 31.82 17.57 -5.15
N SER A 588 31.54 17.23 -3.90
CA SER A 588 31.93 15.96 -3.28
C SER A 588 30.70 15.14 -2.89
N PHE A 589 30.80 13.82 -2.98
CA PHE A 589 29.84 12.85 -2.46
C PHE A 589 30.55 11.96 -1.42
N GLY A 590 30.33 12.25 -0.16
CA GLY A 590 31.07 11.62 0.94
C GLY A 590 32.55 12.00 0.86
N SER A 591 33.43 11.03 0.72
CA SER A 591 34.89 11.22 0.57
C SER A 591 35.39 11.35 -0.87
N PHE A 592 34.48 11.27 -1.86
CA PHE A 592 34.86 11.28 -3.28
C PHE A 592 34.57 12.63 -3.92
N ASP A 593 35.61 13.30 -4.45
CA ASP A 593 35.50 14.59 -5.12
C ASP A 593 35.24 14.39 -6.61
N VAL A 594 34.03 14.75 -7.06
CA VAL A 594 33.61 14.66 -8.46
C VAL A 594 33.97 15.90 -9.25
N LEU A 595 33.77 17.10 -8.67
CA LEU A 595 34.21 18.37 -9.22
C LEU A 595 35.20 18.98 -8.22
N ARG A 596 36.40 19.30 -8.70
CA ARG A 596 37.48 19.78 -7.82
C ARG A 596 37.64 21.28 -7.87
N ASP A 597 37.63 21.85 -9.07
CA ASP A 597 37.82 23.29 -9.30
C ASP A 597 37.34 23.69 -10.69
N ILE A 598 36.08 24.10 -10.81
CA ILE A 598 35.50 24.52 -12.09
C ILE A 598 35.43 26.04 -12.12
N ASN A 599 36.06 26.64 -13.14
CA ASN A 599 36.02 28.06 -13.45
C ASN A 599 35.55 28.20 -14.89
N LEU A 600 34.50 29.01 -15.16
CA LEU A 600 33.94 29.16 -16.49
C LEU A 600 33.10 30.42 -16.60
N ASP A 601 33.26 31.15 -17.71
CA ASP A 601 32.37 32.22 -18.13
C ASP A 601 31.53 31.77 -19.34
N VAL A 602 30.23 32.05 -19.33
CA VAL A 602 29.32 31.76 -20.45
C VAL A 602 28.67 33.06 -20.89
N HIS A 603 28.74 33.37 -22.17
CA HIS A 603 28.14 34.56 -22.75
C HIS A 603 26.82 34.26 -23.45
N LYS A 604 26.01 35.30 -23.60
CA LYS A 604 24.68 35.15 -24.25
C LYS A 604 24.86 34.75 -25.73
N GLY A 605 24.07 33.78 -26.17
CA GLY A 605 24.12 33.23 -27.53
C GLY A 605 25.24 32.22 -27.74
N GLU A 606 26.07 31.93 -26.74
CA GLU A 606 27.14 30.95 -26.81
C GLU A 606 26.61 29.51 -26.76
N VAL A 607 27.13 28.65 -27.62
CA VAL A 607 26.85 27.22 -27.62
C VAL A 607 28.11 26.49 -27.15
N ILE A 608 28.05 25.96 -25.91
CA ILE A 608 29.20 25.27 -25.32
C ILE A 608 28.93 23.78 -25.32
N SER A 609 29.79 22.98 -25.93
CA SER A 609 29.78 21.53 -25.78
C SER A 609 30.81 21.08 -24.73
N ILE A 610 30.37 20.19 -23.84
CA ILE A 610 31.19 19.55 -22.83
C ILE A 610 31.43 18.11 -23.25
N ILE A 611 32.69 17.77 -23.51
CA ILE A 611 33.11 16.41 -23.90
C ILE A 611 34.07 15.83 -22.87
N GLY A 612 34.35 14.55 -22.93
CA GLY A 612 35.31 13.86 -22.03
C GLY A 612 34.84 12.47 -21.61
N PRO A 613 35.70 11.68 -20.97
CA PRO A 613 35.40 10.33 -20.53
C PRO A 613 34.19 10.24 -19.59
N SER A 614 33.57 9.07 -19.53
CA SER A 614 32.45 8.80 -18.58
C SER A 614 32.97 8.91 -17.14
N GLY A 615 32.14 9.43 -16.22
CA GLY A 615 32.48 9.56 -14.80
C GLY A 615 33.30 10.81 -14.43
N THR A 616 33.67 11.68 -15.38
CA THR A 616 34.48 12.89 -15.10
C THR A 616 33.68 14.07 -14.51
N GLY A 617 32.38 13.89 -14.23
CA GLY A 617 31.58 14.91 -13.56
C GLY A 617 30.78 15.84 -14.48
N LYS A 618 30.72 15.61 -15.79
CA LYS A 618 30.03 16.45 -16.79
C LYS A 618 28.54 16.68 -16.43
N SER A 619 27.77 15.63 -16.25
CA SER A 619 26.35 15.70 -15.85
C SER A 619 26.18 16.28 -14.44
N THR A 620 27.09 15.99 -13.52
CA THR A 620 27.09 16.58 -12.17
C THR A 620 27.27 18.09 -12.24
N PHE A 621 28.15 18.57 -13.11
CA PHE A 621 28.34 20.00 -13.32
C PHE A 621 27.07 20.68 -13.86
N LEU A 622 26.44 20.14 -14.90
CA LEU A 622 25.14 20.62 -15.39
C LEU A 622 24.06 20.65 -14.31
N ARG A 623 24.00 19.60 -13.47
CA ARG A 623 23.05 19.52 -12.35
C ARG A 623 23.37 20.53 -11.24
N CYS A 624 24.62 20.94 -11.08
CA CYS A 624 25.01 22.03 -10.19
C CYS A 624 24.55 23.40 -10.71
N LEU A 625 24.62 23.65 -12.03
CA LEU A 625 24.14 24.90 -12.62
C LEU A 625 22.64 25.11 -12.38
N ASN A 626 21.84 24.06 -12.46
CA ASN A 626 20.40 24.10 -12.20
C ASN A 626 20.05 23.82 -10.71
N LEU A 627 21.03 23.70 -9.83
CA LEU A 627 20.84 23.38 -8.39
C LEU A 627 20.00 22.11 -8.14
N LEU A 628 19.94 21.17 -9.08
CA LEU A 628 19.44 19.81 -8.81
C LEU A 628 20.42 19.08 -7.90
N GLU A 629 21.73 19.40 -8.04
CA GLU A 629 22.78 19.07 -7.09
C GLU A 629 23.37 20.36 -6.52
N HIS A 630 23.49 20.45 -5.20
CA HIS A 630 24.13 21.59 -4.57
C HIS A 630 25.65 21.43 -4.62
N PRO A 631 26.42 22.44 -5.13
CA PRO A 631 27.88 22.46 -5.00
C PRO A 631 28.32 22.35 -3.54
N SER A 632 29.47 21.76 -3.31
CA SER A 632 30.11 21.70 -1.98
C SER A 632 30.90 22.96 -1.65
N GLY A 633 31.22 23.79 -2.66
CA GLY A 633 31.95 25.07 -2.54
C GLY A 633 32.03 25.80 -3.86
N GLY A 634 32.55 27.01 -3.83
CA GLY A 634 32.62 27.91 -4.97
C GLY A 634 31.44 28.87 -5.09
N SER A 635 31.34 29.60 -6.21
CA SER A 635 30.26 30.56 -6.51
C SER A 635 29.77 30.39 -7.94
N ILE A 636 28.49 30.61 -8.15
CA ILE A 636 27.83 30.58 -9.47
C ILE A 636 26.93 31.82 -9.54
N LEU A 637 27.29 32.75 -10.39
CA LEU A 637 26.50 33.96 -10.64
C LEU A 637 25.75 33.81 -11.97
N ILE A 638 24.45 34.08 -12.00
CA ILE A 638 23.64 34.13 -13.21
C ILE A 638 23.04 35.52 -13.33
N ASN A 639 23.36 36.24 -14.40
CA ASN A 639 23.00 37.67 -14.56
C ASN A 639 23.50 38.50 -13.34
N GLY A 640 24.68 38.19 -12.79
CA GLY A 640 25.24 38.87 -11.62
C GLY A 640 24.62 38.46 -10.27
N GLN A 641 23.63 37.56 -10.24
CA GLN A 641 22.99 37.10 -9.00
C GLN A 641 23.59 35.75 -8.55
N ASP A 642 24.08 35.68 -7.31
CA ASP A 642 24.57 34.39 -6.75
C ASP A 642 23.43 33.43 -6.48
N ILE A 643 23.43 32.31 -7.21
CA ILE A 643 22.39 31.27 -7.06
C ILE A 643 22.55 30.42 -5.79
N LEU A 644 23.71 30.48 -5.14
CA LEU A 644 24.00 29.74 -3.91
C LEU A 644 23.63 30.56 -2.65
N SER A 645 23.28 31.83 -2.80
CA SER A 645 22.82 32.67 -1.70
C SER A 645 21.59 32.05 -1.01
N PRO A 646 21.49 32.09 0.33
CA PRO A 646 20.31 31.63 1.07
C PRO A 646 18.99 32.33 0.64
N ASP A 647 19.09 33.55 0.11
CA ASP A 647 17.95 34.37 -0.32
C ASP A 647 17.61 34.17 -1.81
N ALA A 648 18.32 33.33 -2.53
CA ALA A 648 18.07 33.07 -3.94
C ALA A 648 16.72 32.37 -4.17
N ASP A 649 15.88 32.91 -5.06
CA ASP A 649 14.66 32.26 -5.52
C ASP A 649 14.98 31.18 -6.57
N VAL A 650 15.41 30.01 -6.08
CA VAL A 650 15.80 28.87 -6.92
C VAL A 650 14.69 28.46 -7.91
N PRO A 651 13.41 28.41 -7.56
CA PRO A 651 12.33 28.16 -8.55
C PRO A 651 12.30 29.19 -9.68
N MET A 652 12.52 30.45 -9.40
CA MET A 652 12.56 31.52 -10.42
C MET A 652 13.79 31.36 -11.33
N LEU A 653 14.96 31.08 -10.76
CA LEU A 653 16.17 30.84 -11.50
C LEU A 653 16.02 29.66 -12.47
N ARG A 654 15.44 28.56 -11.99
CA ARG A 654 15.17 27.37 -12.83
C ARG A 654 14.21 27.63 -13.98
N ARG A 655 13.29 28.59 -13.87
CA ARG A 655 12.39 28.96 -14.99
C ARG A 655 13.15 29.61 -16.14
N ARG A 656 14.25 30.31 -15.83
CA ARG A 656 15.11 30.97 -16.83
C ARG A 656 16.09 29.98 -17.49
N MET A 657 16.24 28.77 -16.93
CA MET A 657 17.09 27.70 -17.44
C MET A 657 16.24 26.48 -17.79
N GLY A 658 16.10 26.15 -19.06
CA GLY A 658 15.51 24.90 -19.49
C GLY A 658 16.51 23.76 -19.36
N MET A 659 16.09 22.62 -18.82
CA MET A 659 16.92 21.42 -18.74
C MET A 659 16.29 20.25 -19.46
N VAL A 660 17.06 19.61 -20.34
CA VAL A 660 16.71 18.42 -21.10
C VAL A 660 17.57 17.26 -20.62
N PHE A 661 16.93 16.24 -20.10
CA PHE A 661 17.58 15.09 -19.46
C PHE A 661 17.85 13.95 -20.45
N GLN A 662 18.82 13.13 -20.15
CA GLN A 662 19.13 11.89 -20.86
C GLN A 662 17.94 10.92 -20.91
N SER A 663 17.20 10.80 -19.80
CA SER A 663 16.02 9.89 -19.66
C SER A 663 14.68 10.55 -20.02
N PHE A 664 14.69 11.67 -20.77
CA PHE A 664 13.51 12.43 -21.22
C PHE A 664 12.68 13.04 -20.09
N ASN A 665 12.44 12.32 -19.02
CA ASN A 665 11.69 12.69 -17.82
C ASN A 665 10.33 13.35 -18.12
N LEU A 666 9.59 12.84 -19.13
CA LEU A 666 8.24 13.28 -19.42
C LEU A 666 7.27 12.87 -18.31
N PHE A 667 6.27 13.70 -18.03
CA PHE A 667 5.30 13.41 -16.99
C PHE A 667 4.37 12.29 -17.42
N ASN A 668 4.47 11.15 -16.75
CA ASN A 668 3.66 9.99 -17.03
C ASN A 668 2.18 10.25 -16.71
N GLY A 669 1.30 9.70 -17.55
CA GLY A 669 -0.14 9.83 -17.37
C GLY A 669 -0.73 11.18 -17.78
N MET A 670 0.06 12.03 -18.47
CA MET A 670 -0.33 13.25 -19.16
C MET A 670 -0.15 13.09 -20.65
N SER A 671 -0.94 13.79 -21.47
CA SER A 671 -0.71 13.88 -22.92
C SER A 671 0.57 14.67 -23.22
N VAL A 672 1.07 14.58 -24.45
CA VAL A 672 2.18 15.42 -24.92
C VAL A 672 1.85 16.90 -24.76
N LEU A 673 0.64 17.28 -25.15
CA LEU A 673 0.16 18.66 -25.02
C LEU A 673 0.14 19.12 -23.56
N ASP A 674 -0.43 18.30 -22.65
CA ASP A 674 -0.46 18.63 -21.21
C ASP A 674 0.95 18.69 -20.58
N ASN A 675 1.89 17.84 -21.02
CA ASN A 675 3.31 17.91 -20.61
C ASN A 675 3.94 19.27 -20.90
N ILE A 676 3.62 19.87 -22.04
CA ILE A 676 4.17 21.16 -22.46
C ILE A 676 3.42 22.30 -21.79
N CYS A 677 2.09 22.23 -21.67
CA CYS A 677 1.25 23.30 -21.13
C CYS A 677 1.31 23.46 -19.63
N LEU A 678 1.62 22.38 -18.86
CA LEU A 678 1.53 22.36 -17.39
C LEU A 678 2.33 23.49 -16.73
N ALA A 679 3.59 23.65 -17.12
CA ALA A 679 4.48 24.63 -16.48
C ALA A 679 4.10 26.09 -16.84
N PRO A 680 3.87 26.46 -18.10
CA PRO A 680 3.39 27.79 -18.45
C PRO A 680 2.10 28.19 -17.74
N MET A 681 1.13 27.28 -17.65
CA MET A 681 -0.13 27.55 -16.94
C MET A 681 0.05 27.73 -15.43
N GLN A 682 0.89 26.94 -14.79
CA GLN A 682 1.02 26.91 -13.33
C GLN A 682 2.07 27.88 -12.78
N LEU A 683 3.04 28.29 -13.60
CA LEU A 683 4.20 29.09 -13.16
C LEU A 683 4.23 30.46 -13.81
N LEU A 684 3.77 30.59 -15.07
CA LEU A 684 3.70 31.89 -15.78
C LEU A 684 2.30 32.49 -15.76
N GLY A 685 1.28 31.73 -15.27
CA GLY A 685 -0.11 32.21 -15.21
C GLY A 685 -0.80 32.32 -16.55
N LYS A 686 -0.25 31.68 -17.63
CA LYS A 686 -0.84 31.69 -18.97
C LYS A 686 -2.18 30.95 -18.98
N GLY A 687 -3.15 31.49 -19.73
CA GLY A 687 -4.42 30.85 -19.96
C GLY A 687 -4.24 29.51 -20.69
N ARG A 688 -5.23 28.59 -20.58
CA ARG A 688 -5.14 27.29 -21.22
C ARG A 688 -5.04 27.39 -22.73
N GLU A 689 -5.82 28.28 -23.35
CA GLU A 689 -5.82 28.49 -24.81
C GLU A 689 -4.46 29.00 -25.29
N GLU A 690 -3.90 30.00 -24.61
CA GLU A 690 -2.56 30.56 -24.92
C GLU A 690 -1.47 29.51 -24.79
N ALA A 691 -1.50 28.72 -23.68
CA ALA A 691 -0.53 27.65 -23.46
C ALA A 691 -0.64 26.53 -24.51
N GLU A 692 -1.86 26.16 -24.93
CA GLU A 692 -2.08 25.15 -25.97
C GLU A 692 -1.66 25.65 -27.35
N GLN A 693 -1.90 26.91 -27.67
CA GLN A 693 -1.44 27.50 -28.92
C GLN A 693 0.09 27.45 -28.99
N LYS A 694 0.77 27.96 -27.97
CA LYS A 694 2.24 27.93 -27.90
C LYS A 694 2.80 26.49 -27.94
N ALA A 695 2.16 25.56 -27.23
CA ALA A 695 2.57 24.16 -27.24
C ALA A 695 2.44 23.54 -28.65
N ARG A 696 1.39 23.85 -29.41
CA ARG A 696 1.22 23.37 -30.80
C ARG A 696 2.27 23.96 -31.72
N GLU A 697 2.61 25.24 -31.58
CA GLU A 697 3.69 25.90 -32.35
C GLU A 697 5.03 25.17 -32.07
N LEU A 698 5.32 24.87 -30.80
CA LEU A 698 6.54 24.14 -30.42
C LEU A 698 6.54 22.70 -30.94
N LEU A 699 5.41 22.02 -30.89
CA LEU A 699 5.26 20.68 -31.46
C LEU A 699 5.45 20.67 -32.98
N GLN A 700 5.00 21.71 -33.68
CA GLN A 700 5.26 21.88 -35.10
C GLN A 700 6.74 22.12 -35.35
N MET A 701 7.42 22.95 -34.53
CA MET A 701 8.86 23.20 -34.62
C MET A 701 9.68 21.92 -34.52
N VAL A 702 9.30 21.01 -33.57
CA VAL A 702 9.99 19.74 -33.36
C VAL A 702 9.45 18.59 -34.24
N GLY A 703 8.52 18.87 -35.19
CA GLY A 703 7.99 17.88 -36.13
C GLY A 703 7.04 16.84 -35.51
N LEU A 704 6.28 17.22 -34.48
CA LEU A 704 5.40 16.31 -33.70
C LEU A 704 3.97 16.86 -33.54
N ALA A 705 3.49 17.69 -34.47
CA ALA A 705 2.16 18.32 -34.37
C ALA A 705 1.02 17.30 -34.23
N GLU A 706 1.10 16.15 -34.92
CA GLU A 706 0.08 15.10 -34.89
C GLU A 706 0.08 14.25 -33.61
N ARG A 707 1.10 14.39 -32.74
CA ARG A 707 1.28 13.63 -31.51
C ARG A 707 0.81 14.36 -30.25
N ALA A 708 0.11 15.48 -30.39
CA ALA A 708 -0.32 16.33 -29.27
C ALA A 708 -1.13 15.56 -28.20
N ASP A 709 -2.03 14.68 -28.63
CA ASP A 709 -2.90 13.90 -27.73
C ASP A 709 -2.31 12.55 -27.30
N ALA A 710 -1.12 12.17 -27.83
CA ALA A 710 -0.44 10.93 -27.46
C ALA A 710 0.07 11.01 -26.01
N THR A 711 0.21 9.84 -25.37
CA THR A 711 0.89 9.71 -24.07
C THR A 711 2.35 9.34 -24.27
N PRO A 712 3.25 9.61 -23.31
CA PRO A 712 4.66 9.25 -23.39
C PRO A 712 4.95 7.80 -23.79
N ASP A 713 4.11 6.86 -23.36
CA ASP A 713 4.26 5.43 -23.65
C ASP A 713 4.04 5.08 -25.14
N GLN A 714 3.39 5.99 -25.89
CA GLN A 714 3.09 5.84 -27.31
C GLN A 714 4.16 6.46 -28.23
N LEU A 715 5.22 7.03 -27.65
CA LEU A 715 6.28 7.74 -28.36
C LEU A 715 7.56 6.91 -28.42
N SER A 716 8.29 7.03 -29.56
CA SER A 716 9.67 6.53 -29.65
C SER A 716 10.62 7.37 -28.79
N GLY A 717 11.84 6.88 -28.54
CA GLY A 717 12.86 7.60 -27.78
C GLY A 717 13.14 8.99 -28.30
N GLY A 718 13.39 9.13 -29.61
CA GLY A 718 13.64 10.42 -30.26
C GLY A 718 12.44 11.36 -30.21
N GLN A 719 11.21 10.83 -30.31
CA GLN A 719 9.98 11.62 -30.13
C GLN A 719 9.86 12.13 -28.70
N LYS A 720 10.13 11.28 -27.68
CA LYS A 720 10.15 11.70 -26.26
C LYS A 720 11.13 12.82 -26.02
N GLN A 721 12.33 12.72 -26.61
CA GLN A 721 13.36 13.76 -26.46
C GLN A 721 12.94 15.07 -27.08
N ARG A 722 12.38 15.06 -28.27
CA ARG A 722 11.87 16.28 -28.93
C ARG A 722 10.71 16.90 -28.15
N VAL A 723 9.84 16.13 -27.53
CA VAL A 723 8.81 16.64 -26.60
C VAL A 723 9.45 17.26 -25.35
N ALA A 724 10.52 16.65 -24.80
CA ALA A 724 11.23 17.22 -23.67
C ALA A 724 11.87 18.57 -24.00
N ILE A 725 12.43 18.71 -25.22
CA ILE A 725 12.93 19.99 -25.73
C ILE A 725 11.79 21.01 -25.85
N ALA A 726 10.67 20.67 -26.47
CA ALA A 726 9.50 21.54 -26.61
C ALA A 726 8.96 21.96 -25.23
N ARG A 727 8.94 21.05 -24.25
CA ARG A 727 8.52 21.36 -22.87
C ARG A 727 9.47 22.37 -22.20
N ALA A 728 10.78 22.23 -22.38
CA ALA A 728 11.73 23.18 -21.84
C ALA A 728 11.58 24.57 -22.52
N LEU A 729 11.41 24.63 -23.83
CA LEU A 729 11.21 25.85 -24.61
C LEU A 729 9.90 26.59 -24.27
N ALA A 730 8.85 25.87 -23.83
CA ALA A 730 7.59 26.46 -23.46
C ALA A 730 7.67 27.43 -22.28
N MET A 731 8.75 27.35 -21.49
CA MET A 731 9.05 28.28 -20.39
C MET A 731 9.80 29.53 -20.85
N GLU A 732 10.15 29.64 -22.15
CA GLU A 732 10.91 30.74 -22.75
C GLU A 732 12.23 30.99 -22.01
N PRO A 733 13.08 29.94 -21.86
CA PRO A 733 14.32 30.03 -21.07
C PRO A 733 15.38 30.89 -21.77
N GLU A 734 16.27 31.51 -20.98
CA GLU A 734 17.43 32.25 -21.48
C GLU A 734 18.58 31.28 -21.83
N ILE A 735 18.62 30.14 -21.18
CA ILE A 735 19.67 29.12 -21.30
C ILE A 735 19.04 27.75 -21.40
N LEU A 736 19.53 26.91 -22.30
CA LEU A 736 19.19 25.49 -22.38
C LEU A 736 20.36 24.60 -21.96
N LEU A 737 20.13 23.72 -21.02
CA LEU A 737 21.05 22.71 -20.53
C LEU A 737 20.65 21.35 -21.10
N PHE A 738 21.57 20.67 -21.77
CA PHE A 738 21.35 19.35 -22.36
C PHE A 738 22.30 18.33 -21.72
N ASP A 739 21.73 17.33 -21.04
CA ASP A 739 22.48 16.24 -20.42
C ASP A 739 22.38 14.99 -21.29
N GLU A 740 23.39 14.74 -22.11
CA GLU A 740 23.49 13.61 -23.05
C GLU A 740 22.19 13.34 -23.86
N PRO A 741 21.70 14.29 -24.63
CA PRO A 741 20.36 14.24 -25.22
C PRO A 741 20.17 13.13 -26.26
N THR A 742 21.22 12.44 -26.69
CA THR A 742 21.21 11.41 -27.74
C THR A 742 21.59 10.02 -27.27
N SER A 743 22.15 9.88 -26.03
CA SER A 743 22.75 8.61 -25.57
C SER A 743 21.75 7.45 -25.40
N ALA A 744 20.45 7.75 -25.21
CA ALA A 744 19.40 6.74 -25.08
C ALA A 744 18.60 6.52 -26.40
N LEU A 745 19.17 6.90 -27.56
CA LEU A 745 18.47 6.89 -28.85
C LEU A 745 19.16 5.96 -29.86
N ASP A 746 18.34 5.40 -30.75
CA ASP A 746 18.85 4.71 -31.92
C ASP A 746 19.53 5.68 -32.90
N PRO A 747 20.57 5.25 -33.65
CA PRO A 747 21.30 6.13 -34.56
C PRO A 747 20.44 6.90 -35.57
N THR A 748 19.31 6.31 -36.02
CA THR A 748 18.39 6.95 -36.95
C THR A 748 17.63 8.13 -36.32
N MET A 749 17.42 8.10 -35.00
CA MET A 749 16.69 9.14 -34.26
C MET A 749 17.62 10.27 -33.76
N VAL A 750 18.92 10.00 -33.66
CA VAL A 750 19.92 10.98 -33.24
C VAL A 750 19.91 12.20 -34.15
N SER A 751 19.88 12.00 -35.45
CA SER A 751 19.89 13.08 -36.44
C SER A 751 18.69 14.04 -36.33
N GLU A 752 17.51 13.53 -35.97
CA GLU A 752 16.30 14.34 -35.78
C GLU A 752 16.42 15.28 -34.58
N VAL A 753 16.97 14.76 -33.44
CA VAL A 753 17.20 15.55 -32.22
C VAL A 753 18.30 16.59 -32.44
N LEU A 754 19.42 16.20 -33.05
CA LEU A 754 20.51 17.11 -33.38
C LEU A 754 20.06 18.20 -34.36
N GLY A 755 19.16 17.88 -35.27
CA GLY A 755 18.56 18.86 -36.22
C GLY A 755 17.80 19.95 -35.46
N VAL A 756 16.99 19.61 -34.47
CA VAL A 756 16.31 20.58 -33.61
C VAL A 756 17.33 21.44 -32.83
N MET A 757 18.33 20.83 -32.22
CA MET A 757 19.36 21.56 -31.45
C MET A 757 20.15 22.52 -32.38
N THR A 758 20.51 22.08 -33.57
CA THR A 758 21.21 22.94 -34.55
C THR A 758 20.35 24.15 -34.95
N ARG A 759 19.05 23.97 -35.09
CA ARG A 759 18.13 25.08 -35.37
C ARG A 759 18.11 26.09 -34.24
N LEU A 760 18.00 25.61 -32.97
CA LEU A 760 18.03 26.49 -31.79
C LEU A 760 19.36 27.28 -31.68
N ALA A 761 20.49 26.64 -31.97
CA ALA A 761 21.79 27.32 -32.04
C ALA A 761 21.80 28.46 -33.05
N ARG A 762 21.24 28.23 -34.23
CA ARG A 762 21.14 29.27 -35.30
C ARG A 762 20.19 30.39 -34.93
N GLU A 763 19.17 30.12 -34.12
CA GLU A 763 18.24 31.14 -33.60
C GLU A 763 18.86 31.93 -32.42
N GLY A 764 20.14 31.69 -32.05
CA GLY A 764 20.90 32.44 -31.04
C GLY A 764 20.62 32.01 -29.59
N MET A 765 20.09 30.79 -29.38
CA MET A 765 19.83 30.25 -28.05
C MET A 765 21.15 29.94 -27.33
N THR A 766 21.33 30.42 -26.11
CA THR A 766 22.46 30.03 -25.26
C THR A 766 22.30 28.58 -24.83
N MET A 767 23.30 27.73 -25.07
CA MET A 767 23.21 26.30 -24.78
C MET A 767 24.48 25.77 -24.15
N ILE A 768 24.34 24.89 -23.14
CA ILE A 768 25.41 24.07 -22.59
C ILE A 768 25.01 22.62 -22.79
N VAL A 769 25.80 21.87 -23.56
CA VAL A 769 25.47 20.54 -24.04
C VAL A 769 26.54 19.55 -23.61
N VAL A 770 26.21 18.62 -22.73
CA VAL A 770 27.04 17.43 -22.49
C VAL A 770 26.72 16.42 -23.59
N THR A 771 27.73 16.03 -24.36
CA THR A 771 27.52 15.15 -25.50
C THR A 771 28.71 14.25 -25.80
N HIS A 772 28.43 13.08 -26.37
CA HIS A 772 29.40 12.19 -27.01
C HIS A 772 29.39 12.33 -28.54
N GLU A 773 28.50 13.18 -29.08
CA GLU A 773 28.39 13.44 -30.53
C GLU A 773 29.44 14.43 -30.98
N MET A 774 30.63 13.94 -31.35
CA MET A 774 31.78 14.81 -31.73
C MET A 774 31.49 15.64 -32.97
N ARG A 775 30.68 15.12 -33.93
CA ARG A 775 30.26 15.87 -35.11
C ARG A 775 29.42 17.08 -34.78
N PHE A 776 28.51 16.97 -33.84
CA PHE A 776 27.69 18.07 -33.35
C PHE A 776 28.54 19.08 -32.61
N ALA A 777 29.39 18.63 -31.66
CA ALA A 777 30.28 19.51 -30.93
C ALA A 777 31.17 20.34 -31.87
N ARG A 778 31.67 19.73 -32.94
CA ARG A 778 32.51 20.41 -33.94
C ARG A 778 31.75 21.39 -34.81
N GLN A 779 30.54 21.07 -35.25
CA GLN A 779 29.81 21.83 -36.27
C GLN A 779 28.93 22.95 -35.72
N VAL A 780 28.47 22.80 -34.48
CA VAL A 780 27.41 23.66 -33.93
C VAL A 780 27.90 24.50 -32.75
N SER A 781 28.92 24.04 -32.02
CA SER A 781 29.39 24.76 -30.85
C SER A 781 30.26 25.95 -31.22
N SER A 782 30.13 27.02 -30.47
CA SER A 782 31.06 28.16 -30.50
C SER A 782 32.30 27.88 -29.66
N ARG A 783 32.18 26.99 -28.67
CA ARG A 783 33.25 26.66 -27.72
C ARG A 783 33.08 25.21 -27.22
N VAL A 784 34.18 24.53 -26.98
CA VAL A 784 34.22 23.15 -26.51
C VAL A 784 35.09 23.07 -25.26
N LEU A 785 34.56 22.36 -24.22
CA LEU A 785 35.25 22.11 -22.97
C LEU A 785 35.55 20.62 -22.85
N PHE A 786 36.82 20.29 -22.64
CA PHE A 786 37.18 18.91 -22.33
C PHE A 786 37.31 18.72 -20.82
N PHE A 787 36.49 17.84 -20.25
CA PHE A 787 36.45 17.52 -18.82
C PHE A 787 37.30 16.27 -18.52
N ALA A 788 38.26 16.42 -17.62
CA ALA A 788 39.02 15.32 -17.06
C ALA A 788 39.35 15.60 -15.57
N ASP A 789 39.45 14.55 -14.76
CA ASP A 789 39.81 14.61 -13.32
C ASP A 789 39.00 15.63 -12.49
N GLY A 790 37.72 15.85 -12.87
CA GLY A 790 36.82 16.78 -12.17
C GLY A 790 37.14 18.27 -12.38
N VAL A 791 37.87 18.62 -13.43
CA VAL A 791 38.18 20.02 -13.82
C VAL A 791 37.91 20.22 -15.31
N VAL A 792 37.78 21.48 -15.75
CA VAL A 792 37.90 21.87 -17.16
C VAL A 792 39.36 21.72 -17.55
N TYR A 793 39.67 20.59 -18.18
CA TYR A 793 41.04 20.25 -18.52
C TYR A 793 41.58 21.07 -19.69
N GLU A 794 40.74 21.25 -20.73
CA GLU A 794 41.06 22.09 -21.88
C GLU A 794 39.82 22.82 -22.38
N ASP A 795 39.99 24.05 -22.84
CA ASP A 795 38.93 24.96 -23.25
C ASP A 795 39.36 25.71 -24.51
N GLY A 796 38.55 25.74 -25.54
CA GLY A 796 38.89 26.40 -26.79
C GLY A 796 37.78 26.30 -27.85
N THR A 797 38.08 26.85 -29.03
CA THR A 797 37.20 26.73 -30.19
C THR A 797 37.17 25.26 -30.69
N PRO A 798 36.13 24.83 -31.41
CA PRO A 798 36.09 23.49 -31.99
C PRO A 798 37.34 23.14 -32.81
N ASP A 799 37.82 24.10 -33.63
CA ASP A 799 39.04 23.87 -34.44
C ASP A 799 40.26 23.65 -33.59
N GLN A 800 40.41 24.41 -32.48
CA GLN A 800 41.55 24.23 -31.56
C GLN A 800 41.52 22.85 -30.91
N LEU A 801 40.37 22.41 -30.37
CA LEU A 801 40.34 21.15 -29.65
C LEU A 801 40.34 19.94 -30.58
N PHE A 802 39.70 20.00 -31.75
CA PHE A 802 39.55 18.84 -32.62
C PHE A 802 40.75 18.68 -33.58
N GLU A 803 41.37 19.80 -34.06
CA GLU A 803 42.44 19.73 -35.00
C GLU A 803 43.81 19.88 -34.30
N HIS A 804 43.88 20.75 -33.28
CA HIS A 804 45.15 21.13 -32.63
C HIS A 804 45.08 21.07 -31.12
N PRO A 805 44.66 19.91 -30.51
CA PRO A 805 44.62 19.79 -29.07
C PRO A 805 45.98 20.05 -28.43
N GLN A 806 46.04 20.94 -27.45
CA GLN A 806 47.28 21.37 -26.80
C GLN A 806 47.69 20.39 -25.71
N ARG A 807 46.73 19.64 -25.12
CA ARG A 807 46.96 18.73 -24.01
C ARG A 807 46.87 17.29 -24.45
N GLU A 808 47.76 16.46 -23.92
CA GLU A 808 47.90 15.05 -24.31
C GLU A 808 46.61 14.22 -24.12
N ARG A 809 45.95 14.34 -22.98
CA ARG A 809 44.70 13.62 -22.73
C ARG A 809 43.54 14.03 -23.63
N THR A 810 43.50 15.31 -24.05
CA THR A 810 42.52 15.78 -25.03
C THR A 810 42.79 15.15 -26.38
N ARG A 811 44.07 15.08 -26.77
CA ARG A 811 44.52 14.44 -28.02
C ARG A 811 44.13 12.97 -28.05
N GLN A 812 44.46 12.23 -27.00
CA GLN A 812 44.17 10.81 -26.86
C GLN A 812 42.64 10.55 -26.98
N PHE A 813 41.83 11.34 -26.26
CA PHE A 813 40.37 11.20 -26.29
C PHE A 813 39.76 11.49 -27.67
N ILE A 814 40.20 12.57 -28.33
CA ILE A 814 39.68 12.99 -29.64
C ILE A 814 40.13 12.05 -30.75
N GLN A 815 41.37 11.58 -30.70
CA GLN A 815 41.93 10.64 -31.66
C GLN A 815 41.54 9.21 -31.36
N GLN A 816 40.81 8.95 -30.24
CA GLN A 816 40.47 7.62 -29.77
C GLN A 816 41.67 6.70 -29.60
N ILE A 817 42.78 7.29 -29.05
CA ILE A 817 43.98 6.55 -28.72
C ILE A 817 43.84 5.94 -27.33
N HIS A 818 43.96 4.64 -27.28
CA HIS A 818 44.00 3.85 -26.04
C HIS A 818 45.42 3.43 -25.75
N GLU A 819 45.87 3.55 -24.52
CA GLU A 819 47.24 3.22 -24.16
C GLU A 819 47.29 2.37 -22.90
N THR A 820 48.23 1.42 -22.89
CA THR A 820 48.66 0.75 -21.66
C THR A 820 50.14 0.92 -21.48
N THR A 821 50.56 1.18 -20.24
CA THR A 821 51.96 1.40 -19.91
C THR A 821 52.41 0.42 -18.83
N PHE A 822 53.54 -0.26 -19.10
CA PHE A 822 54.22 -1.08 -18.11
C PHE A 822 55.57 -0.44 -17.78
N CYS A 823 55.86 -0.20 -16.49
CA CYS A 823 57.12 0.38 -16.03
C CYS A 823 58.01 -0.70 -15.43
N ILE A 824 59.22 -0.83 -15.92
CA ILE A 824 60.25 -1.74 -15.36
C ILE A 824 60.95 -1.02 -14.20
N GLU A 825 60.65 -1.42 -12.98
CA GLU A 825 61.18 -0.77 -11.75
C GLU A 825 62.48 -1.42 -11.25
N SER A 826 62.75 -2.65 -11.65
CA SER A 826 63.96 -3.41 -11.26
C SER A 826 64.44 -4.31 -12.36
N GLU A 827 65.69 -4.74 -12.29
CA GLU A 827 66.29 -5.69 -13.25
C GLU A 827 65.57 -7.05 -13.27
N GLN A 828 64.90 -7.41 -12.16
CA GLN A 828 64.06 -8.61 -12.08
C GLN A 828 62.58 -8.15 -12.09
N PHE A 829 62.03 -7.91 -13.25
CA PHE A 829 60.64 -7.59 -13.41
C PHE A 829 59.83 -8.85 -13.77
N ASP A 830 58.51 -8.86 -13.45
CA ASP A 830 57.61 -9.96 -13.75
C ASP A 830 57.22 -9.94 -15.23
N TRP A 831 57.92 -10.74 -16.03
CA TRP A 831 57.69 -10.91 -17.46
C TRP A 831 56.25 -11.39 -17.77
N TYR A 832 55.75 -12.33 -16.97
CA TYR A 832 54.41 -12.88 -17.19
C TYR A 832 53.32 -11.83 -16.89
N ALA A 833 53.48 -11.02 -15.85
CA ALA A 833 52.56 -9.93 -15.55
C ALA A 833 52.55 -8.88 -16.67
N MET A 834 53.70 -8.54 -17.22
CA MET A 834 53.83 -7.62 -18.35
C MET A 834 53.12 -8.14 -19.60
N MET A 835 53.39 -9.38 -20.01
CA MET A 835 52.76 -10.00 -21.19
C MET A 835 51.27 -10.15 -21.00
N ALA A 836 50.79 -10.55 -19.81
CA ALA A 836 49.39 -10.62 -19.47
C ALA A 836 48.68 -9.25 -19.55
N GLN A 837 49.35 -8.17 -19.15
CA GLN A 837 48.82 -6.80 -19.28
C GLN A 837 48.66 -6.40 -20.76
N MET A 838 49.63 -6.72 -21.59
CA MET A 838 49.57 -6.42 -23.03
C MET A 838 48.47 -7.24 -23.72
N GLU A 839 48.35 -8.52 -23.39
CA GLU A 839 47.29 -9.39 -23.88
C GLU A 839 45.90 -8.93 -23.41
N GLN A 840 45.73 -8.56 -22.13
CA GLN A 840 44.52 -8.02 -21.59
C GLN A 840 44.07 -6.73 -22.29
N PHE A 841 45.03 -5.86 -22.62
CA PHE A 841 44.77 -4.66 -23.41
C PHE A 841 44.22 -5.02 -24.79
N CYS A 842 44.84 -5.96 -25.51
CA CYS A 842 44.38 -6.42 -26.80
C CYS A 842 42.96 -7.03 -26.75
N GLN A 843 42.67 -7.81 -25.71
CA GLN A 843 41.33 -8.38 -25.47
C GLN A 843 40.30 -7.29 -25.16
N GLN A 844 40.65 -6.29 -24.37
CA GLN A 844 39.75 -5.20 -23.99
C GLN A 844 39.24 -4.40 -25.19
N TYR A 845 40.09 -4.24 -26.23
CA TYR A 845 39.75 -3.52 -27.44
C TYR A 845 39.39 -4.45 -28.62
N ASN A 846 39.06 -5.74 -28.33
CA ASN A 846 38.65 -6.73 -29.32
C ASN A 846 39.57 -6.85 -30.54
N LEU A 847 40.91 -6.71 -30.34
CA LEU A 847 41.88 -6.91 -31.39
C LEU A 847 41.81 -8.36 -31.89
N SER A 848 42.04 -8.55 -33.21
CA SER A 848 42.06 -9.87 -33.78
C SER A 848 43.20 -10.72 -33.18
N ARG A 849 43.07 -12.05 -33.18
CA ARG A 849 44.08 -12.95 -32.68
C ARG A 849 45.44 -12.71 -33.37
N GLN A 850 45.41 -12.45 -34.68
CA GLN A 850 46.60 -12.15 -35.45
C GLN A 850 47.28 -10.86 -34.97
N GLN A 851 46.52 -9.80 -34.68
CA GLN A 851 47.05 -8.53 -34.12
C GLN A 851 47.61 -8.74 -32.71
N THR A 852 46.92 -9.51 -31.89
CA THR A 852 47.38 -9.87 -30.53
C THR A 852 48.67 -10.62 -30.56
N ASP A 853 48.79 -11.63 -31.39
CA ASP A 853 50.01 -12.44 -31.59
C ASP A 853 51.13 -11.55 -32.11
N SER A 854 50.86 -10.63 -33.07
CA SER A 854 51.85 -9.65 -33.58
C SER A 854 52.37 -8.75 -32.47
N VAL A 855 51.50 -8.20 -31.63
CA VAL A 855 51.92 -7.35 -30.48
C VAL A 855 52.82 -8.13 -29.53
N LEU A 856 52.42 -9.36 -29.14
CA LEU A 856 53.19 -10.14 -28.17
C LEU A 856 54.58 -10.48 -28.72
N HIS A 857 54.69 -10.85 -30.01
CA HIS A 857 55.98 -11.06 -30.65
C HIS A 857 56.84 -9.80 -30.72
N VAL A 858 56.26 -8.65 -31.06
CA VAL A 858 56.98 -7.39 -31.12
C VAL A 858 57.50 -6.99 -29.71
N VAL A 859 56.70 -7.20 -28.66
CA VAL A 859 57.13 -6.94 -27.28
C VAL A 859 58.24 -7.88 -26.87
N ASP A 860 58.13 -9.18 -27.14
CA ASP A 860 59.10 -10.20 -26.77
C ASP A 860 60.44 -10.01 -27.47
N GLU A 861 60.42 -9.88 -28.80
CA GLU A 861 61.64 -9.77 -29.60
C GLU A 861 62.36 -8.40 -29.40
N SER A 862 61.60 -7.31 -29.22
CA SER A 862 62.21 -6.00 -28.99
C SER A 862 62.97 -5.93 -27.64
N LEU A 863 62.43 -6.59 -26.61
CA LEU A 863 63.07 -6.70 -25.29
C LEU A 863 64.27 -7.65 -25.32
N ALA A 864 64.16 -8.77 -26.09
CA ALA A 864 65.24 -9.70 -26.30
C ALA A 864 66.45 -9.01 -26.96
N ILE A 865 66.23 -8.16 -27.99
CA ILE A 865 67.27 -7.39 -28.65
C ILE A 865 67.92 -6.39 -27.69
N LEU A 866 67.13 -5.64 -26.89
CA LEU A 866 67.63 -4.69 -25.89
C LEU A 866 68.41 -5.37 -24.78
N GLY A 867 68.15 -6.63 -24.47
CA GLY A 867 68.84 -7.45 -23.47
C GLY A 867 70.06 -8.20 -24.01
N ALA A 868 70.19 -8.41 -25.35
CA ALA A 868 71.21 -9.26 -25.96
C ALA A 868 72.62 -8.70 -25.86
N ASP A 869 72.85 -7.34 -25.67
CA ASP A 869 74.11 -6.71 -25.52
C ASP A 869 74.75 -6.85 -24.11
N GLY A 870 74.22 -7.71 -23.25
CA GLY A 870 74.65 -7.83 -21.87
C GLY A 870 74.39 -6.59 -21.02
N LYS A 871 73.71 -5.60 -21.58
CA LYS A 871 73.14 -4.46 -20.86
C LYS A 871 71.74 -4.89 -20.42
N THR A 872 71.69 -5.21 -19.19
CA THR A 872 70.37 -5.50 -18.50
C THR A 872 69.37 -4.35 -18.80
N ILE A 873 68.12 -4.69 -19.09
CA ILE A 873 67.06 -3.71 -19.23
C ILE A 873 67.05 -2.83 -17.98
N GLN A 874 67.25 -1.55 -18.13
CA GLN A 874 67.52 -0.65 -17.00
C GLN A 874 66.20 -0.32 -16.26
N PRO A 875 66.22 -0.26 -14.93
CA PRO A 875 65.13 0.29 -14.14
C PRO A 875 64.78 1.70 -14.65
N GLY A 876 63.46 1.97 -14.80
CA GLY A 876 62.92 3.21 -15.38
C GLY A 876 62.56 3.11 -16.85
N THR A 877 62.81 1.97 -17.50
CA THR A 877 62.30 1.70 -18.87
C THR A 877 60.76 1.61 -18.84
N ARG A 878 60.10 2.32 -19.76
CA ARG A 878 58.64 2.31 -19.92
C ARG A 878 58.27 1.71 -21.27
N LEU A 879 57.38 0.74 -21.21
CA LEU A 879 56.77 0.06 -22.37
C LEU A 879 55.38 0.63 -22.53
N VAL A 880 55.08 1.14 -23.73
CA VAL A 880 53.77 1.74 -24.02
C VAL A 880 53.20 1.08 -25.26
N LEU A 881 52.08 0.43 -25.12
CA LEU A 881 51.28 -0.08 -26.22
C LEU A 881 50.10 0.84 -26.43
N SER A 882 49.95 1.39 -27.64
CA SER A 882 48.86 2.27 -28.01
C SER A 882 48.10 1.70 -29.21
N TYR A 883 46.77 1.84 -29.14
CA TYR A 883 45.82 1.45 -30.19
C TYR A 883 44.96 2.65 -30.55
N THR A 884 44.92 2.98 -31.86
CA THR A 884 44.06 4.07 -32.37
C THR A 884 42.88 3.45 -33.11
N GLU A 885 41.66 3.59 -32.58
CA GLU A 885 40.46 3.01 -33.18
C GLU A 885 40.15 3.58 -34.57
N LYS A 886 40.48 4.82 -34.80
CA LYS A 886 40.10 5.56 -36.02
C LYS A 886 40.71 4.96 -37.29
N ASP A 887 41.95 4.49 -37.23
CA ASP A 887 42.70 3.91 -38.35
C ASP A 887 43.17 2.47 -38.07
N GLU A 888 42.68 1.90 -36.96
CA GLU A 888 43.05 0.56 -36.48
C GLU A 888 44.55 0.31 -36.38
N SER A 889 45.31 1.39 -36.07
CA SER A 889 46.75 1.30 -35.98
C SER A 889 47.21 0.92 -34.58
N LEU A 890 48.16 0.01 -34.51
CA LEU A 890 48.83 -0.42 -33.30
C LEU A 890 50.26 0.09 -33.26
N GLN A 891 50.64 0.74 -32.19
CA GLN A 891 52.00 1.24 -31.97
C GLN A 891 52.52 0.72 -30.63
N PHE A 892 53.75 0.15 -30.67
CA PHE A 892 54.47 -0.21 -29.47
C PHE A 892 55.71 0.69 -29.33
N SER A 893 55.89 1.27 -28.16
CA SER A 893 57.03 2.21 -27.92
C SER A 893 57.74 1.81 -26.64
N ILE A 894 59.08 1.86 -26.69
CA ILE A 894 59.98 1.60 -25.56
C ILE A 894 60.74 2.90 -25.25
N HIS A 895 60.56 3.40 -24.03
CA HIS A 895 61.28 4.58 -23.52
C HIS A 895 62.34 4.12 -22.53
N CYS A 896 63.63 4.18 -22.96
CA CYS A 896 64.73 3.82 -22.12
C CYS A 896 65.31 5.03 -21.35
N PRO A 897 65.93 4.83 -20.17
CA PRO A 897 66.62 5.92 -19.45
C PRO A 897 67.81 6.49 -20.19
N GLN A 898 68.44 5.71 -21.07
CA GLN A 898 69.61 6.07 -21.90
C GLN A 898 69.24 5.98 -23.39
N ALA A 899 70.03 6.68 -24.22
CA ALA A 899 69.85 6.64 -25.67
C ALA A 899 70.02 5.20 -26.21
N ILE A 900 69.15 4.83 -27.12
CA ILE A 900 69.19 3.53 -27.80
C ILE A 900 70.14 3.63 -28.99
N ASP A 901 71.00 2.64 -29.09
CA ASP A 901 71.93 2.59 -30.24
C ASP A 901 71.08 2.22 -31.50
N ARG A 902 71.12 3.09 -32.49
CA ARG A 902 70.41 2.94 -33.76
C ARG A 902 70.86 1.72 -34.55
N ASP A 903 72.14 1.38 -34.45
CA ASP A 903 72.73 0.30 -35.26
C ASP A 903 72.27 -1.08 -34.83
N ILE A 904 71.76 -1.24 -33.59
CA ILE A 904 71.19 -2.48 -33.07
C ILE A 904 69.90 -2.89 -33.78
N PHE A 905 69.00 -1.95 -34.09
CA PHE A 905 67.71 -2.21 -34.73
C PHE A 905 67.67 -2.00 -36.24
N LEU A 906 68.66 -1.21 -36.80
CA LEU A 906 68.60 -0.83 -38.20
C LEU A 906 69.74 -1.52 -39.05
N ALA A 907 70.66 -2.23 -38.41
CA ALA A 907 71.77 -2.97 -39.11
C ALA A 907 71.13 -4.14 -39.91
N ASP A 908 71.72 -4.36 -41.10
CA ASP A 908 71.48 -5.52 -42.00
C ASP A 908 72.13 -6.80 -41.45
N ASN A 909 71.90 -7.22 -40.26
CA ASN A 909 72.40 -8.42 -39.64
C ASN A 909 71.37 -9.55 -39.77
N ASP A 910 71.83 -10.77 -39.99
CA ASP A 910 71.00 -12.04 -40.04
C ASP A 910 70.53 -12.44 -38.64
N ASP A 911 70.20 -11.47 -37.76
CA ASP A 911 69.64 -11.75 -36.44
C ASP A 911 68.19 -12.15 -36.58
N LEU A 912 67.86 -13.29 -36.00
CA LEU A 912 66.54 -13.89 -36.05
C LEU A 912 65.46 -12.96 -35.41
N ALA A 913 65.78 -12.33 -34.30
CA ALA A 913 64.89 -11.42 -33.60
C ALA A 913 64.55 -10.17 -34.40
N LEU A 914 65.55 -9.57 -35.08
CA LEU A 914 65.38 -8.46 -36.01
C LEU A 914 64.52 -8.85 -37.22
N THR A 915 64.72 -10.06 -37.73
CA THR A 915 63.96 -10.60 -38.86
C THR A 915 62.47 -10.77 -38.45
N ILE A 916 62.19 -11.27 -37.26
CA ILE A 916 60.85 -11.39 -36.70
C ILE A 916 60.22 -10.01 -36.53
N LEU A 917 60.90 -9.06 -35.92
CA LEU A 917 60.39 -7.69 -35.74
C LEU A 917 60.02 -7.03 -37.08
N ARG A 918 60.85 -7.15 -38.12
CA ARG A 918 60.57 -6.55 -39.44
C ARG A 918 59.35 -7.24 -40.10
N ASN A 919 59.10 -8.49 -39.80
CA ASN A 919 57.91 -9.20 -40.30
C ASN A 919 56.62 -8.69 -39.62
N PHE A 920 56.65 -8.39 -38.35
CA PHE A 920 55.48 -7.96 -37.56
C PHE A 920 55.30 -6.46 -37.46
N CYS A 921 56.32 -5.61 -37.83
CA CYS A 921 56.25 -4.16 -37.85
C CYS A 921 56.11 -3.65 -39.28
N ARG A 922 55.34 -2.55 -39.45
CA ARG A 922 55.30 -1.75 -40.71
C ARG A 922 56.44 -0.75 -40.76
N ASP A 923 56.81 -0.20 -39.60
CA ASP A 923 57.85 0.79 -39.45
C ASP A 923 58.51 0.63 -38.09
N ILE A 924 59.82 0.92 -38.04
CA ILE A 924 60.61 0.91 -36.82
C ILE A 924 61.47 2.17 -36.86
N SER A 925 61.30 3.02 -35.87
CA SER A 925 62.00 4.31 -35.77
C SER A 925 62.59 4.49 -34.38
N ILE A 926 63.75 5.11 -34.31
CA ILE A 926 64.47 5.43 -33.06
C ILE A 926 64.69 6.91 -32.99
N ASP A 927 64.22 7.54 -31.91
CA ASP A 927 64.40 8.94 -31.61
C ASP A 927 65.06 9.10 -30.20
N GLY A 928 66.35 9.23 -30.17
CA GLY A 928 67.14 9.37 -28.95
C GLY A 928 67.02 8.13 -28.04
N ASN A 929 66.25 8.25 -26.99
CA ASN A 929 66.01 7.20 -26.01
C ASN A 929 64.64 6.45 -26.19
N MET A 930 63.96 6.68 -27.30
CA MET A 930 62.65 6.09 -27.59
C MET A 930 62.75 5.25 -28.88
N LEU A 931 62.38 3.97 -28.74
CA LEU A 931 62.14 3.06 -29.88
C LEU A 931 60.62 3.04 -30.13
N ARG A 932 60.23 3.31 -31.38
CA ARG A 932 58.82 3.27 -31.81
C ARG A 932 58.65 2.28 -32.94
N MET A 933 57.66 1.44 -32.82
CA MET A 933 57.34 0.38 -33.77
C MET A 933 55.83 0.43 -34.12
N ILE A 934 55.52 0.48 -35.39
CA ILE A 934 54.14 0.35 -35.87
C ILE A 934 53.87 -1.12 -36.20
N VAL A 935 53.03 -1.75 -35.43
CA VAL A 935 52.70 -3.18 -35.55
C VAL A 935 51.72 -3.39 -36.74
N LYS A 936 51.89 -4.51 -37.46
CA LYS A 936 51.06 -4.80 -38.66
C LYS A 936 49.67 -5.26 -38.30
#